data_1bd667c6872aef6043a1fbab331f593e
#
_entry.id   1bd667c6872aef6043a1fbab331f593e
#
_cell.length_a   1.000
_cell.length_b   1.000
_cell.length_c   1.000
_cell.angle_alpha   90.00
_cell.angle_beta   90.00
_cell.angle_gamma   90.00
#
_symmetry.space_group_name_H-M   'P 1'
#
loop_
_entity.id
_entity.type
_entity.pdbx_description
1 polymer ?
#
loop_
_entity_poly.entity_id
_entity_poly.type
_entity_poly.pdbx_seq_one_letter_code
_entity_poly.pdbx_strand_id
1 'polypeptide(L)'
;MTALLELKDIRRSYPSGDGPVEVLKGISLRVEAGEMVAIVGASGSGKSTLMNILGCLDKPTSGTYRVAGTDVSTLDGDALAKLRREHFGFIFQRYHLLSHLSAAQNVEVPAVYAGVERKKRLERAQMLLTRLGLAERVEYQPSQLSGGQQQRVSIARALMNGGQVILADEPTGALDSHSGEEVMAILHQLRDQGHTVIIVTHDPQVAAQAERIIEIHDGELVSNPPPRESRAAAPKEVLPASTGWGQFSSGFREALTMAWLAMAANKMRTLLTMLGIIIGIASVVSIVVVGDAAKQLVLADIRAIGTNTIDVYPGKDFGDDEPQYQQALKYDDLAAIQKQPWVNSATPAVSQNLRLRVGNVDVAASANGVSGDYFNVYGMTFSEGATFNAEQLAGRAQVVVLDANSRRQLFPNKANVVGEVILVGNMPATVIGVAEEKQSMFGSSKILRVWLPYTTISGRIMGQSWLNSITVRVKEGYDSAMAEQQLERLLTLRHGKKDFFTWNMDGLLKTAEKTTRTLQLFLTLVAVISLVVGGIGVMNIMLVSVTERTREIGIRMAVGARASDVLQQFLIEAVLVCLVGGAMGIALSMMIAFALQLFLPGWEIGFSPVAIITAFLCSTFTGILFGWLPARNAARLDPVDALARE
;
A
#
# COMPACT_ATOMS: atom_id res chain seq x y z
N MET A 1 56.58 3.30 21.36
CA MET A 1 55.53 3.27 20.34
C MET A 1 54.44 2.34 20.83
N THR A 2 53.16 2.68 20.68
CA THR A 2 52.05 1.81 21.10
C THR A 2 51.82 0.74 20.05
N ALA A 3 51.74 -0.52 20.43
CA ALA A 3 51.43 -1.63 19.53
C ALA A 3 50.12 -1.35 18.76
N LEU A 4 50.05 -1.80 17.51
CA LEU A 4 48.85 -1.60 16.69
C LEU A 4 47.67 -2.43 17.23
N LEU A 5 47.94 -3.70 17.65
CA LEU A 5 46.99 -4.57 18.32
C LEU A 5 47.61 -5.06 19.62
N GLU A 6 46.87 -4.93 20.74
CA GLU A 6 47.31 -5.37 22.06
C GLU A 6 46.18 -6.15 22.76
N LEU A 7 46.39 -7.45 22.97
CA LEU A 7 45.52 -8.34 23.70
C LEU A 7 46.19 -8.68 25.07
N LYS A 8 45.41 -8.61 26.16
CA LYS A 8 45.85 -8.94 27.50
C LYS A 8 44.85 -9.85 28.18
N ASP A 9 45.26 -11.07 28.51
CA ASP A 9 44.46 -12.11 29.19
C ASP A 9 43.07 -12.31 28.56
N ILE A 10 43.02 -12.41 27.23
CA ILE A 10 41.76 -12.59 26.50
C ILE A 10 41.23 -14.00 26.72
N ARG A 11 40.01 -14.07 27.24
CA ARG A 11 39.25 -15.31 27.41
C ARG A 11 37.95 -15.24 26.60
N ARG A 12 37.58 -16.35 26.01
CA ARG A 12 36.31 -16.46 25.31
C ARG A 12 35.64 -17.78 25.61
N SER A 13 34.41 -17.69 26.15
CA SER A 13 33.55 -18.85 26.42
C SER A 13 32.24 -18.74 25.65
N TYR A 14 31.75 -19.85 25.13
CA TYR A 14 30.45 -19.96 24.48
C TYR A 14 29.51 -20.82 25.32
N PRO A 15 28.21 -20.49 25.40
CA PRO A 15 27.24 -21.33 26.09
C PRO A 15 27.08 -22.67 25.36
N SER A 16 27.15 -23.77 26.08
CA SER A 16 26.86 -25.13 25.63
C SER A 16 25.83 -25.77 26.54
N GLY A 17 25.13 -26.83 26.09
CA GLY A 17 24.13 -27.53 26.89
C GLY A 17 24.66 -28.07 28.24
N ASP A 18 25.94 -28.42 28.30
CA ASP A 18 26.62 -28.96 29.47
C ASP A 18 27.40 -27.92 30.31
N GLY A 19 27.21 -26.61 30.00
CA GLY A 19 27.92 -25.51 30.67
C GLY A 19 28.77 -24.68 29.68
N PRO A 20 29.35 -23.54 30.12
CA PRO A 20 30.17 -22.71 29.24
C PRO A 20 31.46 -23.41 28.83
N VAL A 21 31.72 -23.49 27.53
CA VAL A 21 32.97 -24.03 26.98
C VAL A 21 33.94 -22.88 26.73
N GLU A 22 35.07 -22.88 27.43
CA GLU A 22 36.13 -21.89 27.26
C GLU A 22 37.00 -22.28 26.05
N VAL A 23 36.94 -21.45 24.97
CA VAL A 23 37.66 -21.67 23.71
C VAL A 23 38.99 -20.94 23.71
N LEU A 24 39.10 -19.77 24.34
CA LEU A 24 40.36 -19.06 24.54
C LEU A 24 40.62 -18.87 26.04
N LYS A 25 41.82 -19.25 26.50
CA LYS A 25 42.19 -19.41 27.90
C LYS A 25 43.32 -18.45 28.30
N GLY A 26 43.11 -17.12 28.16
CA GLY A 26 44.07 -16.11 28.61
C GLY A 26 45.12 -15.74 27.59
N ILE A 27 44.73 -15.50 26.35
CA ILE A 27 45.59 -15.09 25.25
C ILE A 27 46.15 -13.68 25.50
N SER A 28 47.48 -13.54 25.50
CA SER A 28 48.18 -12.26 25.55
C SER A 28 49.09 -12.12 24.32
N LEU A 29 48.81 -11.16 23.46
CA LEU A 29 49.46 -11.00 22.19
C LEU A 29 49.63 -9.53 21.83
N ARG A 30 50.78 -9.17 21.25
CA ARG A 30 51.04 -7.86 20.64
C ARG A 30 51.40 -8.02 19.18
N VAL A 31 50.84 -7.16 18.33
CA VAL A 31 51.16 -7.09 16.91
C VAL A 31 51.56 -5.65 16.57
N GLU A 32 52.75 -5.49 16.00
CA GLU A 32 53.26 -4.19 15.63
C GLU A 32 52.86 -3.79 14.19
N ALA A 33 52.93 -2.50 13.89
CA ALA A 33 52.54 -2.02 12.56
C ALA A 33 53.51 -2.52 11.48
N GLY A 34 52.99 -2.95 10.33
CA GLY A 34 53.74 -3.46 9.17
C GLY A 34 54.33 -4.86 9.37
N GLU A 35 53.92 -5.61 10.41
CA GLU A 35 54.36 -6.98 10.69
C GLU A 35 53.52 -7.99 9.87
N MET A 36 54.16 -9.08 9.40
CA MET A 36 53.46 -10.24 8.82
C MET A 36 53.48 -11.40 9.78
N VAL A 37 52.34 -11.77 10.34
CA VAL A 37 52.19 -12.79 11.38
C VAL A 37 51.38 -13.95 10.86
N ALA A 38 51.81 -15.19 11.09
CA ALA A 38 51.01 -16.39 10.88
C ALA A 38 50.54 -16.96 12.22
N ILE A 39 49.24 -17.27 12.35
CA ILE A 39 48.63 -17.95 13.46
C ILE A 39 48.34 -19.37 13.02
N VAL A 40 49.02 -20.35 13.66
CA VAL A 40 48.91 -21.76 13.31
C VAL A 40 48.38 -22.58 14.49
N GLY A 41 47.89 -23.79 14.20
CA GLY A 41 47.41 -24.76 15.24
C GLY A 41 46.48 -25.79 14.62
N ALA A 42 46.16 -26.84 15.38
CA ALA A 42 45.23 -27.88 14.96
C ALA A 42 43.80 -27.36 14.74
N SER A 43 42.97 -28.11 14.04
CA SER A 43 41.53 -27.78 13.93
C SER A 43 40.90 -27.78 15.32
N GLY A 44 40.06 -26.76 15.60
CA GLY A 44 39.42 -26.62 16.94
C GLY A 44 40.30 -25.93 18.00
N SER A 45 41.55 -25.56 17.72
CA SER A 45 42.46 -24.94 18.71
C SER A 45 42.11 -23.50 19.11
N GLY A 46 41.07 -22.87 18.50
CA GLY A 46 40.64 -21.49 18.80
C GLY A 46 41.14 -20.44 17.84
N LYS A 47 41.80 -20.79 16.70
CA LYS A 47 42.35 -19.84 15.70
C LYS A 47 41.28 -18.90 15.12
N SER A 48 40.17 -19.44 14.63
CA SER A 48 39.09 -18.65 14.05
C SER A 48 38.41 -17.75 15.09
N THR A 49 38.30 -18.24 16.34
CA THR A 49 37.78 -17.42 17.46
C THR A 49 38.71 -16.25 17.75
N LEU A 50 40.04 -16.49 17.78
CA LEU A 50 41.02 -15.42 17.97
C LEU A 50 40.95 -14.43 16.81
N MET A 51 40.86 -14.89 15.56
CA MET A 51 40.72 -14.02 14.39
C MET A 51 39.45 -13.16 14.43
N ASN A 52 38.33 -13.73 14.87
CA ASN A 52 37.07 -12.99 15.02
C ASN A 52 37.18 -11.88 16.07
N ILE A 53 37.90 -12.15 17.20
CA ILE A 53 38.16 -11.11 18.20
C ILE A 53 39.14 -10.06 17.66
N LEU A 54 40.24 -10.46 17.00
CA LEU A 54 41.18 -9.54 16.37
C LEU A 54 40.48 -8.62 15.37
N GLY A 55 39.56 -9.15 14.58
CA GLY A 55 38.78 -8.40 13.60
C GLY A 55 37.59 -7.64 14.18
N CYS A 56 37.39 -7.61 15.48
CA CYS A 56 36.23 -6.99 16.13
C CYS A 56 34.88 -7.54 15.64
N LEU A 57 34.85 -8.78 15.17
CA LEU A 57 33.61 -9.50 14.80
C LEU A 57 32.93 -10.08 16.04
N ASP A 58 33.75 -10.51 17.02
CA ASP A 58 33.31 -11.01 18.31
C ASP A 58 33.99 -10.24 19.45
N LYS A 59 33.41 -10.30 20.64
CA LYS A 59 33.95 -9.67 21.86
C LYS A 59 34.53 -10.72 22.80
N PRO A 60 35.65 -10.44 23.48
CA PRO A 60 36.11 -11.31 24.52
C PRO A 60 35.12 -11.39 25.69
N THR A 61 35.07 -12.54 26.37
CA THR A 61 34.28 -12.69 27.60
C THR A 61 34.95 -11.95 28.76
N SER A 62 36.29 -11.98 28.82
CA SER A 62 37.10 -11.21 29.76
C SER A 62 38.46 -10.87 29.14
N GLY A 63 39.21 -9.98 29.78
CA GLY A 63 40.48 -9.45 29.29
C GLY A 63 40.32 -8.10 28.61
N THR A 64 41.42 -7.54 28.10
CA THR A 64 41.43 -6.23 27.44
C THR A 64 42.01 -6.37 26.07
N TYR A 65 41.27 -5.83 25.06
CA TYR A 65 41.74 -5.75 23.70
C TYR A 65 41.77 -4.29 23.22
N ARG A 66 42.92 -3.84 22.71
CA ARG A 66 43.12 -2.49 22.17
C ARG A 66 43.53 -2.53 20.74
N VAL A 67 42.89 -1.67 19.92
CA VAL A 67 43.20 -1.41 18.50
C VAL A 67 43.66 0.03 18.37
N ALA A 68 44.88 0.25 17.94
CA ALA A 68 45.51 1.59 17.83
C ALA A 68 45.29 2.45 19.10
N GLY A 69 45.37 1.79 20.29
CA GLY A 69 45.19 2.43 21.60
C GLY A 69 43.74 2.53 22.08
N THR A 70 42.74 2.27 21.24
CA THR A 70 41.29 2.29 21.62
C THR A 70 40.88 0.94 22.22
N ASP A 71 40.28 0.95 23.40
CA ASP A 71 39.78 -0.26 24.07
C ASP A 71 38.47 -0.74 23.42
N VAL A 72 38.53 -1.93 22.84
CA VAL A 72 37.42 -2.54 22.08
C VAL A 72 36.31 -3.08 23.00
N SER A 73 36.67 -3.52 24.24
CA SER A 73 35.72 -4.16 25.16
C SER A 73 34.60 -3.23 25.61
N THR A 74 34.82 -1.93 25.60
CA THR A 74 33.85 -0.89 26.01
C THR A 74 32.94 -0.40 24.87
N LEU A 75 33.23 -0.78 23.62
CA LEU A 75 32.53 -0.26 22.46
C LEU A 75 31.22 -0.98 22.19
N ASP A 76 30.22 -0.24 21.71
CA ASP A 76 28.98 -0.79 21.18
C ASP A 76 29.13 -1.39 19.77
N GLY A 77 28.08 -2.00 19.24
CA GLY A 77 28.09 -2.64 17.94
C GLY A 77 28.39 -1.67 16.78
N ASP A 78 27.90 -0.44 16.85
CA ASP A 78 28.12 0.58 15.82
C ASP A 78 29.54 1.13 15.83
N ALA A 79 30.13 1.31 17.01
CA ALA A 79 31.52 1.70 17.16
C ALA A 79 32.47 0.58 16.69
N LEU A 80 32.14 -0.69 16.97
CA LEU A 80 32.88 -1.83 16.40
C LEU A 80 32.78 -1.90 14.87
N ALA A 81 31.60 -1.66 14.31
CA ALA A 81 31.43 -1.57 12.85
C ALA A 81 32.26 -0.46 12.24
N LYS A 82 32.35 0.69 12.91
CA LYS A 82 33.24 1.80 12.50
C LYS A 82 34.71 1.39 12.56
N LEU A 83 35.14 0.74 13.65
CA LEU A 83 36.53 0.26 13.79
C LEU A 83 36.88 -0.74 12.68
N ARG A 84 35.98 -1.69 12.36
CA ARG A 84 36.18 -2.62 11.24
C ARG A 84 36.38 -1.89 9.93
N ARG A 85 35.54 -0.90 9.62
CA ARG A 85 35.68 -0.10 8.37
C ARG A 85 36.96 0.68 8.27
N GLU A 86 37.47 1.20 9.39
CA GLU A 86 38.62 2.13 9.40
C GLU A 86 39.96 1.43 9.47
N HIS A 87 40.05 0.25 10.11
CA HIS A 87 41.32 -0.40 10.42
C HIS A 87 41.48 -1.77 9.76
N PHE A 88 40.39 -2.50 9.48
CA PHE A 88 40.47 -3.90 9.08
C PHE A 88 40.08 -4.15 7.63
N GLY A 89 40.81 -5.04 6.96
CA GLY A 89 40.42 -5.68 5.71
C GLY A 89 40.36 -7.19 5.91
N PHE A 90 39.23 -7.82 5.51
CA PHE A 90 39.01 -9.25 5.66
C PHE A 90 39.19 -10.00 4.34
N ILE A 91 39.97 -11.04 4.35
CA ILE A 91 40.18 -12.01 3.26
C ILE A 91 39.74 -13.38 3.80
N PHE A 92 38.62 -13.88 3.30
CA PHE A 92 38.01 -15.13 3.76
C PHE A 92 38.42 -16.33 2.93
N GLN A 93 38.42 -17.52 3.49
CA GLN A 93 38.79 -18.78 2.86
C GLN A 93 37.94 -19.10 1.61
N ARG A 94 36.61 -18.87 1.67
CA ARG A 94 35.66 -19.10 0.56
C ARG A 94 35.29 -17.81 -0.19
N TYR A 95 36.21 -16.84 -0.27
CA TYR A 95 36.08 -15.52 -0.93
C TYR A 95 34.96 -14.64 -0.38
N HIS A 96 33.80 -15.21 -0.04
CA HIS A 96 32.61 -14.55 0.49
C HIS A 96 32.22 -13.30 -0.35
N LEU A 97 32.13 -13.48 -1.66
CA LEU A 97 31.62 -12.46 -2.56
C LEU A 97 30.10 -12.54 -2.65
N LEU A 98 29.47 -11.39 -2.81
CA LEU A 98 28.03 -11.27 -3.01
C LEU A 98 27.71 -11.67 -4.47
N SER A 99 27.04 -12.80 -4.66
CA SER A 99 26.88 -13.48 -5.96
C SER A 99 26.13 -12.66 -7.02
N HIS A 100 25.23 -11.77 -6.58
CA HIS A 100 24.42 -10.91 -7.44
C HIS A 100 25.08 -9.57 -7.79
N LEU A 101 26.26 -9.28 -7.24
CA LEU A 101 27.04 -8.07 -7.50
C LEU A 101 28.21 -8.37 -8.43
N SER A 102 28.60 -7.37 -9.25
CA SER A 102 29.82 -7.45 -10.05
C SER A 102 31.07 -7.39 -9.17
N ALA A 103 32.26 -7.65 -9.75
CA ALA A 103 33.54 -7.53 -9.06
C ALA A 103 33.72 -6.12 -8.48
N ALA A 104 33.49 -5.07 -9.27
CA ALA A 104 33.56 -3.69 -8.79
C ALA A 104 32.61 -3.41 -7.64
N GLN A 105 31.34 -3.83 -7.78
CA GLN A 105 30.33 -3.65 -6.74
C GLN A 105 30.68 -4.39 -5.44
N ASN A 106 31.26 -5.59 -5.52
CA ASN A 106 31.78 -6.32 -4.36
C ASN A 106 32.91 -5.54 -3.65
N VAL A 107 33.82 -4.93 -4.42
CA VAL A 107 34.92 -4.12 -3.88
C VAL A 107 34.38 -2.84 -3.23
N GLU A 108 33.34 -2.22 -3.80
CA GLU A 108 32.75 -0.98 -3.28
C GLU A 108 32.04 -1.13 -1.91
N VAL A 109 31.59 -2.34 -1.53
CA VAL A 109 30.74 -2.59 -0.35
C VAL A 109 31.24 -1.89 0.93
N PRO A 110 32.52 -1.98 1.35
CA PRO A 110 33.00 -1.30 2.55
C PRO A 110 32.88 0.23 2.48
N ALA A 111 33.09 0.82 1.29
CA ALA A 111 33.01 2.27 1.07
C ALA A 111 31.55 2.78 1.01
N VAL A 112 30.60 1.93 0.63
CA VAL A 112 29.16 2.23 0.73
C VAL A 112 28.80 2.52 2.19
N TYR A 113 29.18 1.63 3.11
CA TYR A 113 28.93 1.81 4.54
C TYR A 113 29.77 2.90 5.19
N ALA A 114 30.89 3.27 4.59
CA ALA A 114 31.67 4.44 4.98
C ALA A 114 31.06 5.78 4.51
N GLY A 115 30.01 5.74 3.68
CA GLY A 115 29.34 6.94 3.16
C GLY A 115 30.15 7.67 2.08
N VAL A 116 31.01 6.98 1.35
CA VAL A 116 31.82 7.56 0.27
C VAL A 116 30.96 7.79 -0.97
N GLU A 117 31.16 8.92 -1.65
CA GLU A 117 30.46 9.27 -2.88
C GLU A 117 30.68 8.21 -3.98
N ARG A 118 29.60 7.84 -4.70
CA ARG A 118 29.59 6.75 -5.69
C ARG A 118 30.72 6.87 -6.74
N LYS A 119 30.96 8.07 -7.26
CA LYS A 119 32.02 8.28 -8.27
C LYS A 119 33.40 7.91 -7.74
N LYS A 120 33.75 8.40 -6.54
CA LYS A 120 35.03 8.15 -5.90
C LYS A 120 35.26 6.69 -5.54
N ARG A 121 34.21 6.00 -5.04
CA ARG A 121 34.35 4.60 -4.70
C ARG A 121 34.45 3.70 -5.93
N LEU A 122 33.74 4.03 -7.03
CA LEU A 122 33.86 3.29 -8.29
C LEU A 122 35.23 3.46 -8.91
N GLU A 123 35.77 4.69 -8.98
CA GLU A 123 37.13 4.98 -9.48
C GLU A 123 38.18 4.20 -8.68
N ARG A 124 38.03 4.18 -7.33
CA ARG A 124 38.93 3.43 -6.46
C ARG A 124 38.79 1.92 -6.64
N ALA A 125 37.60 1.39 -6.74
CA ALA A 125 37.35 -0.03 -6.98
C ALA A 125 37.99 -0.48 -8.30
N GLN A 126 37.83 0.28 -9.37
CA GLN A 126 38.47 0.03 -10.67
C GLN A 126 40.00 0.08 -10.57
N MET A 127 40.54 1.07 -9.87
CA MET A 127 42.00 1.19 -9.66
C MET A 127 42.54 -0.04 -8.91
N LEU A 128 41.86 -0.49 -7.83
CA LEU A 128 42.29 -1.65 -7.07
C LEU A 128 42.18 -2.95 -7.89
N LEU A 129 41.10 -3.14 -8.64
CA LEU A 129 40.98 -4.28 -9.54
C LEU A 129 42.03 -4.29 -10.64
N THR A 130 42.33 -3.14 -11.25
CA THR A 130 43.37 -3.00 -12.26
C THR A 130 44.73 -3.36 -11.68
N ARG A 131 45.05 -2.87 -10.47
CA ARG A 131 46.31 -3.18 -9.76
C ARG A 131 46.49 -4.67 -9.48
N LEU A 132 45.35 -5.40 -9.27
CA LEU A 132 45.32 -6.84 -9.03
C LEU A 132 45.16 -7.67 -10.32
N GLY A 133 45.34 -7.08 -11.50
CA GLY A 133 45.27 -7.77 -12.79
C GLY A 133 43.86 -8.14 -13.24
N LEU A 134 42.83 -7.42 -12.78
CA LEU A 134 41.42 -7.66 -13.11
C LEU A 134 40.76 -6.50 -13.87
N ALA A 135 41.54 -5.70 -14.62
CA ALA A 135 41.02 -4.53 -15.35
C ALA A 135 39.86 -4.87 -16.33
N GLU A 136 39.94 -6.02 -17.01
CA GLU A 136 38.92 -6.47 -17.97
C GLU A 136 37.76 -7.24 -17.32
N ARG A 137 37.78 -7.48 -16.00
CA ARG A 137 36.82 -8.29 -15.23
C ARG A 137 35.96 -7.48 -14.26
N VAL A 138 36.00 -6.16 -14.36
CA VAL A 138 35.37 -5.21 -13.43
C VAL A 138 33.86 -5.47 -13.29
N GLU A 139 33.16 -5.77 -14.38
CA GLU A 139 31.71 -6.00 -14.43
C GLU A 139 31.32 -7.49 -14.30
N TYR A 140 32.28 -8.41 -14.17
CA TYR A 140 32.01 -9.83 -14.06
C TYR A 140 31.42 -10.17 -12.69
N GLN A 141 30.44 -11.08 -12.69
CA GLN A 141 29.89 -11.64 -11.46
C GLN A 141 30.80 -12.76 -10.91
N PRO A 142 30.73 -13.08 -9.61
CA PRO A 142 31.54 -14.15 -9.01
C PRO A 142 31.50 -15.49 -9.75
N SER A 143 30.33 -15.88 -10.28
CA SER A 143 30.16 -17.12 -11.05
C SER A 143 30.94 -17.16 -12.38
N GLN A 144 31.41 -16.00 -12.85
CA GLN A 144 32.17 -15.85 -14.11
C GLN A 144 33.68 -15.76 -13.86
N LEU A 145 34.12 -15.78 -12.59
CA LEU A 145 35.51 -15.63 -12.18
C LEU A 145 36.09 -16.96 -11.66
N SER A 146 37.37 -17.22 -11.97
CA SER A 146 38.08 -18.35 -11.36
C SER A 146 38.32 -18.13 -9.86
N GLY A 147 38.63 -19.19 -9.11
CA GLY A 147 38.88 -19.10 -7.67
C GLY A 147 39.96 -18.05 -7.33
N GLY A 148 41.11 -18.06 -8.02
CA GLY A 148 42.16 -17.06 -7.82
C GLY A 148 41.74 -15.63 -8.18
N GLN A 149 40.85 -15.46 -9.21
CA GLN A 149 40.26 -14.16 -9.53
C GLN A 149 39.30 -13.68 -8.45
N GLN A 150 38.43 -14.57 -7.92
CA GLN A 150 37.55 -14.25 -6.80
C GLN A 150 38.35 -13.85 -5.55
N GLN A 151 39.45 -14.52 -5.25
CA GLN A 151 40.32 -14.18 -4.13
C GLN A 151 40.94 -12.79 -4.32
N ARG A 152 41.37 -12.46 -5.53
CA ARG A 152 41.89 -11.11 -5.85
C ARG A 152 40.80 -10.03 -5.70
N VAL A 153 39.55 -10.31 -6.04
CA VAL A 153 38.41 -9.41 -5.75
C VAL A 153 38.21 -9.24 -4.25
N SER A 154 38.32 -10.34 -3.45
CA SER A 154 38.26 -10.28 -1.98
C SER A 154 39.37 -9.43 -1.39
N ILE A 155 40.60 -9.54 -1.92
CA ILE A 155 41.72 -8.69 -1.51
C ILE A 155 41.46 -7.22 -1.88
N ALA A 156 40.98 -6.92 -3.10
CA ALA A 156 40.60 -5.58 -3.49
C ALA A 156 39.55 -4.97 -2.54
N ARG A 157 38.55 -5.76 -2.14
CA ARG A 157 37.54 -5.37 -1.17
C ARG A 157 38.16 -5.04 0.21
N ALA A 158 39.11 -5.86 0.67
CA ALA A 158 39.82 -5.62 1.94
C ALA A 158 40.59 -4.31 1.95
N LEU A 159 41.11 -3.87 0.77
CA LEU A 159 41.88 -2.64 0.61
C LEU A 159 41.02 -1.39 0.36
N MET A 160 39.75 -1.53 0.15
CA MET A 160 38.86 -0.45 -0.31
C MET A 160 38.90 0.79 0.59
N ASN A 161 38.85 0.58 1.92
CA ASN A 161 38.93 1.66 2.91
C ASN A 161 40.36 1.86 3.49
N GLY A 162 41.40 1.28 2.85
CA GLY A 162 42.78 1.45 3.26
C GLY A 162 43.18 0.61 4.48
N GLY A 163 42.58 -0.56 4.72
CA GLY A 163 42.78 -1.41 5.89
C GLY A 163 44.24 -1.52 6.36
N GLN A 164 44.51 -0.97 7.55
CA GLN A 164 45.87 -1.03 8.13
C GLN A 164 46.23 -2.45 8.55
N VAL A 165 45.24 -3.25 8.92
CA VAL A 165 45.35 -4.65 9.31
C VAL A 165 44.58 -5.51 8.30
N ILE A 166 45.28 -6.40 7.63
CA ILE A 166 44.68 -7.40 6.74
C ILE A 166 44.60 -8.73 7.50
N LEU A 167 43.37 -9.20 7.73
CA LEU A 167 43.10 -10.49 8.33
C LEU A 167 42.77 -11.50 7.24
N ALA A 168 43.61 -12.49 7.04
CA ALA A 168 43.51 -13.50 6.00
C ALA A 168 43.26 -14.88 6.63
N ASP A 169 42.06 -15.43 6.48
CA ASP A 169 41.67 -16.75 6.93
C ASP A 169 41.87 -17.77 5.80
N GLU A 170 42.87 -18.62 5.94
CA GLU A 170 43.25 -19.63 4.96
C GLU A 170 43.28 -19.11 3.50
N PRO A 171 44.04 -18.03 3.19
CA PRO A 171 43.89 -17.29 1.94
C PRO A 171 44.20 -18.10 0.68
N THR A 172 44.85 -19.25 0.81
CA THR A 172 45.21 -20.17 -0.27
C THR A 172 44.48 -21.51 -0.25
N GLY A 173 43.73 -21.78 0.81
CA GLY A 173 43.15 -23.13 1.08
C GLY A 173 42.12 -23.64 0.05
N ALA A 174 41.57 -22.76 -0.78
CA ALA A 174 40.62 -23.12 -1.85
C ALA A 174 41.21 -22.90 -3.27
N LEU A 175 42.54 -22.72 -3.41
CA LEU A 175 43.20 -22.38 -4.63
C LEU A 175 44.15 -23.52 -5.11
N ASP A 176 44.41 -23.56 -6.40
CA ASP A 176 45.52 -24.32 -6.94
C ASP A 176 46.85 -23.69 -6.55
N SER A 177 47.95 -24.46 -6.63
CA SER A 177 49.28 -24.05 -6.19
C SER A 177 49.75 -22.74 -6.82
N HIS A 178 49.51 -22.55 -8.12
CA HIS A 178 49.92 -21.35 -8.84
C HIS A 178 49.18 -20.11 -8.38
N SER A 179 47.85 -20.20 -8.29
CA SER A 179 46.99 -19.12 -7.76
C SER A 179 47.30 -18.81 -6.29
N GLY A 180 47.67 -19.83 -5.51
CA GLY A 180 48.10 -19.68 -4.12
C GLY A 180 49.40 -18.88 -4.00
N GLU A 181 50.40 -19.14 -4.83
CA GLU A 181 51.65 -18.38 -4.89
C GLU A 181 51.42 -16.92 -5.28
N GLU A 182 50.55 -16.66 -6.27
CA GLU A 182 50.17 -15.30 -6.66
C GLU A 182 49.53 -14.52 -5.50
N VAL A 183 48.61 -15.14 -4.76
CA VAL A 183 47.97 -14.53 -3.60
C VAL A 183 48.98 -14.22 -2.49
N MET A 184 49.90 -15.15 -2.19
CA MET A 184 50.95 -14.90 -1.20
C MET A 184 51.88 -13.77 -1.65
N ALA A 185 52.25 -13.69 -2.92
CA ALA A 185 53.06 -12.58 -3.47
C ALA A 185 52.36 -11.22 -3.28
N ILE A 186 51.04 -11.16 -3.48
CA ILE A 186 50.23 -9.95 -3.21
C ILE A 186 50.25 -9.61 -1.70
N LEU A 187 50.10 -10.57 -0.79
CA LEU A 187 50.15 -10.33 0.65
C LEU A 187 51.56 -9.79 1.09
N HIS A 188 52.63 -10.31 0.52
CA HIS A 188 53.99 -9.76 0.73
C HIS A 188 54.13 -8.32 0.23
N GLN A 189 53.60 -8.00 -0.95
CA GLN A 189 53.60 -6.63 -1.47
C GLN A 189 52.81 -5.67 -0.54
N LEU A 190 51.68 -6.12 0.02
CA LEU A 190 50.90 -5.31 0.96
C LEU A 190 51.67 -5.04 2.26
N ARG A 191 52.36 -6.07 2.80
CA ARG A 191 53.26 -5.87 3.93
C ARG A 191 54.38 -4.86 3.62
N ASP A 192 55.00 -4.97 2.47
CA ASP A 192 56.09 -4.04 2.05
C ASP A 192 55.59 -2.61 1.89
N GLN A 193 54.29 -2.42 1.64
CA GLN A 193 53.61 -1.12 1.62
C GLN A 193 53.21 -0.62 3.02
N GLY A 194 53.55 -1.38 4.09
CA GLY A 194 53.29 -1.02 5.49
C GLY A 194 51.98 -1.53 6.06
N HIS A 195 51.22 -2.37 5.33
CA HIS A 195 50.05 -3.06 5.91
C HIS A 195 50.50 -4.14 6.89
N THR A 196 49.82 -4.27 7.99
CA THR A 196 49.99 -5.39 8.92
C THR A 196 49.18 -6.56 8.40
N VAL A 197 49.80 -7.72 8.19
CA VAL A 197 49.14 -8.89 7.62
C VAL A 197 49.10 -10.00 8.67
N ILE A 198 47.92 -10.48 9.03
CA ILE A 198 47.72 -11.62 9.95
C ILE A 198 47.08 -12.75 9.15
N ILE A 199 47.83 -13.85 9.01
CA ILE A 199 47.37 -15.04 8.29
C ILE A 199 47.01 -16.12 9.31
N VAL A 200 45.80 -16.65 9.23
CA VAL A 200 45.39 -17.84 9.92
C VAL A 200 45.49 -19.02 8.97
N THR A 201 46.30 -20.02 9.28
CA THR A 201 46.49 -21.18 8.41
C THR A 201 46.83 -22.44 9.18
N HIS A 202 46.52 -23.59 8.62
CA HIS A 202 47.01 -24.88 9.07
C HIS A 202 48.14 -25.41 8.13
N ASP A 203 48.44 -24.70 7.03
CA ASP A 203 49.50 -25.06 6.08
C ASP A 203 50.85 -24.54 6.55
N PRO A 204 51.83 -25.43 6.85
CA PRO A 204 53.17 -25.04 7.28
C PRO A 204 53.93 -24.22 6.19
N GLN A 205 53.65 -24.47 4.90
CA GLN A 205 54.34 -23.77 3.81
C GLN A 205 53.90 -22.30 3.72
N VAL A 206 52.63 -22.04 3.94
CA VAL A 206 52.07 -20.70 4.02
C VAL A 206 52.59 -19.99 5.28
N ALA A 207 52.59 -20.68 6.41
CA ALA A 207 53.06 -20.15 7.70
C ALA A 207 54.54 -19.76 7.66
N ALA A 208 55.38 -20.55 7.00
CA ALA A 208 56.83 -20.30 6.86
C ALA A 208 57.15 -19.02 6.06
N GLN A 209 56.23 -18.49 5.30
CA GLN A 209 56.36 -17.24 4.57
C GLN A 209 56.12 -15.98 5.44
N ALA A 210 55.59 -16.15 6.65
CA ALA A 210 55.37 -15.06 7.60
C ALA A 210 56.68 -14.75 8.37
N GLU A 211 56.84 -13.52 8.82
CA GLU A 211 58.02 -13.08 9.61
C GLU A 211 57.97 -13.64 11.03
N ARG A 212 56.77 -13.95 11.54
CA ARG A 212 56.53 -14.46 12.89
C ARG A 212 55.41 -15.47 12.86
N ILE A 213 55.65 -16.59 13.52
CA ILE A 213 54.67 -17.69 13.66
C ILE A 213 54.23 -17.78 15.10
N ILE A 214 52.91 -17.70 15.33
CA ILE A 214 52.25 -17.83 16.63
C ILE A 214 51.51 -19.14 16.60
N GLU A 215 51.76 -20.02 17.58
CA GLU A 215 51.16 -21.32 17.65
C GLU A 215 50.13 -21.36 18.79
N ILE A 216 48.90 -21.80 18.45
CA ILE A 216 47.78 -21.98 19.40
C ILE A 216 47.45 -23.45 19.50
N HIS A 217 47.37 -23.94 20.75
CA HIS A 217 46.90 -25.27 21.07
C HIS A 217 45.88 -25.20 22.21
N ASP A 218 44.71 -25.81 22.03
CA ASP A 218 43.63 -25.88 23.04
C ASP A 218 43.28 -24.54 23.72
N GLY A 219 43.32 -23.45 22.96
CA GLY A 219 42.95 -22.11 23.42
C GLY A 219 44.08 -21.35 24.14
N GLU A 220 45.30 -21.88 24.17
CA GLU A 220 46.47 -21.25 24.77
C GLU A 220 47.58 -21.01 23.75
N LEU A 221 48.43 -19.99 23.97
CA LEU A 221 49.61 -19.73 23.14
C LEU A 221 50.75 -20.66 23.58
N VAL A 222 51.17 -21.55 22.67
CA VAL A 222 52.31 -22.47 22.91
C VAL A 222 53.62 -21.78 22.47
N SER A 223 53.58 -21.03 21.36
CA SER A 223 54.72 -20.30 20.87
C SER A 223 54.29 -18.87 20.49
N ASN A 224 54.99 -17.89 21.04
CA ASN A 224 54.75 -16.49 20.81
C ASN A 224 56.11 -15.72 20.78
N PRO A 225 56.88 -15.80 19.69
CA PRO A 225 58.12 -15.06 19.57
C PRO A 225 57.92 -13.55 19.73
N PRO A 226 58.90 -12.83 20.26
CA PRO A 226 58.78 -11.38 20.42
C PRO A 226 58.51 -10.70 19.08
N PRO A 227 57.68 -9.62 19.05
CA PRO A 227 57.43 -8.85 17.85
C PRO A 227 58.73 -8.23 17.32
N ARG A 228 58.83 -8.12 15.99
CA ARG A 228 59.93 -7.39 15.36
C ARG A 228 59.74 -5.89 15.54
N GLU A 229 60.78 -5.11 15.26
CA GLU A 229 60.69 -3.65 15.29
C GLU A 229 59.61 -3.15 14.35
N SER A 230 58.75 -2.23 14.87
CA SER A 230 57.67 -1.63 14.14
C SER A 230 58.16 -0.92 12.88
N ARG A 231 57.62 -1.27 11.72
CA ARG A 231 57.80 -0.53 10.47
C ARG A 231 56.82 0.65 10.39
N ALA A 232 57.10 1.61 9.49
CA ALA A 232 56.16 2.68 9.23
C ALA A 232 54.81 2.09 8.80
N ALA A 233 53.74 2.37 9.57
CA ALA A 233 52.41 1.93 9.22
C ALA A 233 51.97 2.47 7.86
N ALA A 234 51.22 1.68 7.11
CA ALA A 234 50.60 2.15 5.86
C ALA A 234 49.83 3.47 6.10
N PRO A 235 49.98 4.45 5.23
CA PRO A 235 49.26 5.71 5.37
C PRO A 235 47.77 5.39 5.42
N LYS A 236 47.06 5.94 6.42
CA LYS A 236 45.62 5.81 6.55
C LYS A 236 44.95 6.60 5.41
N GLU A 237 44.67 5.93 4.31
CA GLU A 237 43.98 6.52 3.17
C GLU A 237 42.51 6.61 3.47
N VAL A 238 42.09 7.66 4.20
CA VAL A 238 40.70 7.91 4.54
C VAL A 238 40.02 8.55 3.34
N LEU A 239 39.15 7.81 2.68
CA LEU A 239 38.25 8.39 1.68
C LEU A 239 37.30 9.38 2.38
N PRO A 240 37.18 10.64 1.88
CA PRO A 240 36.32 11.62 2.50
C PRO A 240 34.85 11.14 2.43
N ALA A 241 34.24 10.91 3.59
CA ALA A 241 32.83 10.61 3.70
C ALA A 241 32.01 11.88 3.41
N SER A 242 30.86 11.74 2.74
CA SER A 242 29.90 12.81 2.62
C SER A 242 29.26 13.08 4.00
N THR A 243 29.08 14.35 4.36
CA THR A 243 28.50 14.76 5.65
C THR A 243 27.06 15.27 5.48
N GLY A 244 26.20 15.00 6.47
CA GLY A 244 24.85 15.55 6.54
C GLY A 244 23.85 14.92 5.57
N TRP A 245 22.97 15.74 4.98
CA TRP A 245 21.88 15.30 4.06
C TRP A 245 22.38 14.50 2.85
N GLY A 246 23.61 14.76 2.39
CA GLY A 246 24.24 14.01 1.31
C GLY A 246 24.48 12.54 1.66
N GLN A 247 24.84 12.23 2.89
CA GLN A 247 25.05 10.86 3.36
C GLN A 247 23.71 10.09 3.44
N PHE A 248 22.65 10.74 3.94
CA PHE A 248 21.32 10.12 4.03
C PHE A 248 20.73 9.82 2.64
N SER A 249 20.78 10.79 1.72
CA SER A 249 20.25 10.62 0.36
C SER A 249 21.03 9.59 -0.46
N SER A 250 22.35 9.52 -0.30
CA SER A 250 23.18 8.52 -0.98
C SER A 250 22.93 7.11 -0.43
N GLY A 251 22.82 6.96 0.90
CA GLY A 251 22.50 5.68 1.53
C GLY A 251 21.11 5.16 1.14
N PHE A 252 20.10 6.03 1.12
CA PHE A 252 18.76 5.68 0.69
C PHE A 252 18.70 5.23 -0.78
N ARG A 253 19.35 5.97 -1.67
CA ARG A 253 19.42 5.62 -3.11
C ARG A 253 20.12 4.29 -3.34
N GLU A 254 21.17 4.02 -2.58
CA GLU A 254 21.90 2.76 -2.65
C GLU A 254 21.04 1.59 -2.15
N ALA A 255 20.37 1.76 -1.00
CA ALA A 255 19.47 0.76 -0.48
C ALA A 255 18.29 0.47 -1.44
N LEU A 256 17.78 1.50 -2.13
CA LEU A 256 16.77 1.35 -3.19
C LEU A 256 17.30 0.54 -4.38
N THR A 257 18.52 0.83 -4.82
CA THR A 257 19.16 0.11 -5.94
C THR A 257 19.40 -1.36 -5.58
N MET A 258 19.90 -1.62 -4.36
CA MET A 258 20.12 -2.97 -3.86
C MET A 258 18.80 -3.74 -3.69
N ALA A 259 17.74 -3.10 -3.19
CA ALA A 259 16.41 -3.68 -3.09
C ALA A 259 15.86 -4.06 -4.48
N TRP A 260 16.00 -3.19 -5.46
CA TRP A 260 15.58 -3.47 -6.83
C TRP A 260 16.32 -4.66 -7.45
N LEU A 261 17.65 -4.71 -7.29
CA LEU A 261 18.46 -5.83 -7.78
C LEU A 261 18.08 -7.16 -7.10
N ALA A 262 17.85 -7.13 -5.79
CA ALA A 262 17.41 -8.31 -5.03
C ALA A 262 16.03 -8.82 -5.49
N MET A 263 15.09 -7.91 -5.78
CA MET A 263 13.78 -8.24 -6.34
C MET A 263 13.90 -8.87 -7.74
N ALA A 264 14.75 -8.30 -8.59
CA ALA A 264 14.98 -8.78 -9.96
C ALA A 264 15.66 -10.15 -10.00
N ALA A 265 16.50 -10.47 -9.02
CA ALA A 265 17.19 -11.75 -8.90
C ALA A 265 16.24 -12.91 -8.54
N ASN A 266 15.17 -12.66 -7.77
CA ASN A 266 14.24 -13.69 -7.28
C ASN A 266 12.80 -13.43 -7.74
N LYS A 267 12.56 -13.41 -9.05
CA LYS A 267 11.28 -13.01 -9.68
C LYS A 267 10.05 -13.76 -9.15
N MET A 268 10.13 -15.09 -9.01
CA MET A 268 8.98 -15.90 -8.56
C MET A 268 8.58 -15.58 -7.11
N ARG A 269 9.56 -15.39 -6.22
CA ARG A 269 9.31 -15.03 -4.83
C ARG A 269 8.69 -13.63 -4.75
N THR A 270 9.26 -12.67 -5.47
CA THR A 270 8.78 -11.29 -5.52
C THR A 270 7.34 -11.24 -6.04
N LEU A 271 7.01 -12.01 -7.10
CA LEU A 271 5.66 -12.10 -7.64
C LEU A 271 4.67 -12.67 -6.60
N LEU A 272 5.03 -13.77 -5.93
CA LEU A 272 4.19 -14.38 -4.89
C LEU A 272 3.96 -13.43 -3.70
N THR A 273 4.99 -12.70 -3.30
CA THR A 273 4.87 -11.71 -2.23
C THR A 273 3.93 -10.57 -2.63
N MET A 274 4.10 -10.05 -3.86
CA MET A 274 3.27 -8.98 -4.37
C MET A 274 1.82 -9.41 -4.59
N LEU A 275 1.55 -10.69 -4.92
CA LEU A 275 0.21 -11.18 -5.22
C LEU A 275 -0.78 -10.93 -4.08
N GLY A 276 -0.37 -11.19 -2.84
CA GLY A 276 -1.21 -10.91 -1.66
C GLY A 276 -1.56 -9.44 -1.50
N ILE A 277 -0.58 -8.54 -1.78
CA ILE A 277 -0.78 -7.10 -1.72
C ILE A 277 -1.63 -6.61 -2.90
N ILE A 278 -1.36 -7.12 -4.11
CA ILE A 278 -2.13 -6.79 -5.31
C ILE A 278 -3.61 -7.10 -5.09
N ILE A 279 -3.93 -8.31 -4.63
CA ILE A 279 -5.31 -8.72 -4.35
C ILE A 279 -5.90 -7.87 -3.22
N GLY A 280 -5.16 -7.64 -2.13
CA GLY A 280 -5.62 -6.82 -1.01
C GLY A 280 -5.96 -5.39 -1.43
N ILE A 281 -5.05 -4.70 -2.11
CA ILE A 281 -5.24 -3.32 -2.56
C ILE A 281 -6.32 -3.24 -3.67
N ALA A 282 -6.30 -4.17 -4.62
CA ALA A 282 -7.33 -4.22 -5.67
C ALA A 282 -8.73 -4.40 -5.08
N SER A 283 -8.88 -5.27 -4.07
CA SER A 283 -10.16 -5.46 -3.37
C SER A 283 -10.60 -4.19 -2.65
N VAL A 284 -9.70 -3.54 -1.89
CA VAL A 284 -10.00 -2.29 -1.16
C VAL A 284 -10.47 -1.20 -2.12
N VAL A 285 -9.71 -0.94 -3.19
CA VAL A 285 -10.03 0.13 -4.14
C VAL A 285 -11.30 -0.18 -4.92
N SER A 286 -11.47 -1.44 -5.38
CA SER A 286 -12.69 -1.86 -6.10
C SER A 286 -13.94 -1.73 -5.25
N ILE A 287 -13.88 -2.13 -3.97
CA ILE A 287 -15.00 -2.00 -3.02
C ILE A 287 -15.41 -0.54 -2.83
N VAL A 288 -14.44 0.36 -2.65
CA VAL A 288 -14.71 1.80 -2.48
C VAL A 288 -15.33 2.37 -3.75
N VAL A 289 -14.76 2.10 -4.91
CA VAL A 289 -15.21 2.63 -6.21
C VAL A 289 -16.60 2.13 -6.57
N VAL A 290 -16.85 0.82 -6.45
CA VAL A 290 -18.17 0.21 -6.72
C VAL A 290 -19.20 0.65 -5.69
N GLY A 291 -18.81 0.75 -4.42
CA GLY A 291 -19.69 1.21 -3.34
C GLY A 291 -20.14 2.66 -3.53
N ASP A 292 -19.25 3.55 -3.94
CA ASP A 292 -19.59 4.95 -4.25
C ASP A 292 -20.49 5.07 -5.49
N ALA A 293 -20.23 4.29 -6.54
CA ALA A 293 -21.06 4.25 -7.72
C ALA A 293 -22.49 3.76 -7.40
N ALA A 294 -22.61 2.66 -6.65
CA ALA A 294 -23.90 2.13 -6.20
C ALA A 294 -24.67 3.14 -5.35
N LYS A 295 -23.97 3.84 -4.44
CA LYS A 295 -24.56 4.91 -3.63
C LYS A 295 -25.12 6.04 -4.49
N GLN A 296 -24.33 6.52 -5.46
CA GLN A 296 -24.77 7.60 -6.35
C GLN A 296 -26.01 7.21 -7.16
N LEU A 297 -26.08 5.98 -7.65
CA LEU A 297 -27.24 5.46 -8.37
C LEU A 297 -28.50 5.44 -7.50
N VAL A 298 -28.42 4.85 -6.30
CA VAL A 298 -29.56 4.82 -5.36
C VAL A 298 -30.02 6.24 -5.01
N LEU A 299 -29.08 7.16 -4.76
CA LEU A 299 -29.42 8.54 -4.45
C LEU A 299 -30.02 9.28 -5.67
N ALA A 300 -29.55 9.00 -6.88
CA ALA A 300 -30.10 9.58 -8.11
C ALA A 300 -31.52 9.12 -8.34
N ASP A 301 -31.82 7.83 -8.19
CA ASP A 301 -33.17 7.26 -8.33
C ASP A 301 -34.11 7.85 -7.29
N ILE A 302 -33.70 7.94 -6.02
CA ILE A 302 -34.54 8.53 -4.98
C ILE A 302 -34.78 10.03 -5.24
N ARG A 303 -33.75 10.79 -5.68
CA ARG A 303 -33.91 12.21 -6.05
C ARG A 303 -34.84 12.38 -7.26
N ALA A 304 -34.85 11.42 -8.18
CA ALA A 304 -35.75 11.45 -9.33
C ALA A 304 -37.24 11.29 -8.95
N ILE A 305 -37.55 10.63 -7.85
CA ILE A 305 -38.91 10.48 -7.31
C ILE A 305 -39.40 11.80 -6.67
N GLY A 306 -38.51 12.68 -6.21
CA GLY A 306 -38.81 13.96 -5.56
C GLY A 306 -38.28 13.97 -4.12
N THR A 307 -37.47 14.96 -3.81
CA THR A 307 -36.93 15.16 -2.45
C THR A 307 -37.80 16.11 -1.65
N ASN A 308 -37.79 16.00 -0.33
CA ASN A 308 -38.56 16.82 0.61
C ASN A 308 -40.09 16.73 0.40
N THR A 309 -40.61 15.57 -0.04
CA THR A 309 -42.03 15.35 -0.20
C THR A 309 -42.59 14.42 0.89
N ILE A 310 -43.80 14.75 1.35
CA ILE A 310 -44.59 13.93 2.26
C ILE A 310 -45.91 13.63 1.53
N ASP A 311 -46.14 12.36 1.27
CA ASP A 311 -47.40 11.91 0.70
C ASP A 311 -48.36 11.54 1.82
N VAL A 312 -49.61 11.95 1.69
CA VAL A 312 -50.72 11.63 2.61
C VAL A 312 -51.70 10.78 1.86
N TYR A 313 -52.00 9.62 2.40
CA TYR A 313 -52.96 8.66 1.87
C TYR A 313 -54.09 8.41 2.85
N PRO A 314 -55.33 8.09 2.39
CA PRO A 314 -56.41 7.65 3.24
C PRO A 314 -56.11 6.25 3.79
N GLY A 315 -56.53 5.95 5.03
CA GLY A 315 -56.33 4.66 5.67
C GLY A 315 -55.46 4.76 6.92
N LYS A 316 -55.29 3.66 7.65
CA LYS A 316 -54.44 3.61 8.84
C LYS A 316 -52.98 3.24 8.51
N ASP A 317 -52.81 2.45 7.46
CA ASP A 317 -51.50 1.97 7.01
C ASP A 317 -51.52 1.69 5.51
N PHE A 318 -50.35 1.36 4.93
CA PHE A 318 -50.21 1.05 3.51
C PHE A 318 -50.99 -0.21 3.13
N GLY A 319 -51.93 -0.05 2.15
CA GLY A 319 -52.77 -1.14 1.68
C GLY A 319 -54.08 -1.33 2.47
N ASP A 320 -54.42 -0.38 3.36
CA ASP A 320 -55.72 -0.35 4.05
C ASP A 320 -56.78 0.29 3.14
N ASP A 321 -57.40 -0.54 2.30
CA ASP A 321 -58.46 -0.12 1.33
C ASP A 321 -59.88 -0.18 1.90
N GLU A 322 -60.02 -0.12 3.23
CA GLU A 322 -61.37 -0.14 3.84
C GLU A 322 -62.25 1.02 3.34
N PRO A 323 -63.48 0.75 2.89
CA PRO A 323 -64.33 1.77 2.29
C PRO A 323 -64.60 3.00 3.15
N GLN A 324 -64.53 2.84 4.48
CA GLN A 324 -64.73 3.92 5.45
C GLN A 324 -63.64 5.00 5.42
N TYR A 325 -62.45 4.68 4.90
CA TYR A 325 -61.32 5.62 4.81
C TYR A 325 -61.19 6.29 3.44
N GLN A 326 -61.79 5.73 2.38
CA GLN A 326 -61.69 6.25 1.03
C GLN A 326 -62.08 7.73 0.89
N GLN A 327 -62.95 8.22 1.77
CA GLN A 327 -63.42 9.61 1.77
C GLN A 327 -62.76 10.49 2.84
N ALA A 328 -61.65 10.05 3.43
CA ALA A 328 -60.96 10.77 4.50
C ALA A 328 -60.37 12.11 4.06
N LEU A 329 -59.75 12.15 2.90
CA LEU A 329 -59.06 13.35 2.38
C LEU A 329 -60.00 14.21 1.52
N LYS A 330 -60.14 15.48 1.89
CA LYS A 330 -61.02 16.45 1.22
C LYS A 330 -60.24 17.64 0.65
N TYR A 331 -60.90 18.41 -0.25
CA TYR A 331 -60.29 19.65 -0.80
C TYR A 331 -59.98 20.70 0.27
N ASP A 332 -60.79 20.77 1.34
CA ASP A 332 -60.56 21.69 2.45
C ASP A 332 -59.28 21.36 3.24
N ASP A 333 -58.85 20.10 3.22
CA ASP A 333 -57.60 19.70 3.86
C ASP A 333 -56.40 20.19 3.05
N LEU A 334 -56.48 20.08 1.73
CA LEU A 334 -55.46 20.68 0.83
C LEU A 334 -55.30 22.18 1.09
N ALA A 335 -56.42 22.92 1.18
CA ALA A 335 -56.40 24.36 1.42
C ALA A 335 -55.83 24.72 2.81
N ALA A 336 -56.07 23.88 3.83
CA ALA A 336 -55.50 24.05 5.15
C ALA A 336 -54.00 23.75 5.19
N ILE A 337 -53.53 22.75 4.46
CA ILE A 337 -52.11 22.38 4.31
C ILE A 337 -51.32 23.47 3.60
N GLN A 338 -51.85 24.02 2.49
CA GLN A 338 -51.18 25.07 1.71
C GLN A 338 -50.95 26.36 2.51
N LYS A 339 -51.71 26.62 3.56
CA LYS A 339 -51.56 27.80 4.43
C LYS A 339 -50.43 27.65 5.48
N GLN A 340 -49.83 26.47 5.61
CA GLN A 340 -48.77 26.24 6.62
C GLN A 340 -47.44 26.87 6.20
N PRO A 341 -46.70 27.48 7.13
CA PRO A 341 -45.46 28.22 6.82
C PRO A 341 -44.32 27.34 6.29
N TRP A 342 -44.34 26.05 6.63
CA TRP A 342 -43.33 25.07 6.22
C TRP A 342 -43.62 24.41 4.87
N VAL A 343 -44.82 24.64 4.30
CA VAL A 343 -45.22 24.10 3.00
C VAL A 343 -44.70 25.00 1.87
N ASN A 344 -43.96 24.41 0.93
CA ASN A 344 -43.59 25.08 -0.31
C ASN A 344 -44.75 25.01 -1.31
N SER A 345 -45.26 23.82 -1.56
CA SER A 345 -46.37 23.55 -2.45
C SER A 345 -47.07 22.26 -2.02
N ALA A 346 -48.37 22.15 -2.34
CA ALA A 346 -49.11 20.91 -2.09
C ALA A 346 -50.03 20.65 -3.32
N THR A 347 -50.02 19.41 -3.76
CA THR A 347 -50.83 18.96 -4.89
C THR A 347 -51.73 17.81 -4.49
N PRO A 348 -53.02 17.84 -4.84
CA PRO A 348 -53.87 16.70 -4.69
C PRO A 348 -53.62 15.71 -5.82
N ALA A 349 -53.88 14.44 -5.60
CA ALA A 349 -53.94 13.46 -6.67
C ALA A 349 -55.22 12.66 -6.63
N VAL A 350 -55.81 12.52 -7.80
CA VAL A 350 -56.96 11.66 -8.08
C VAL A 350 -56.59 10.84 -9.29
N SER A 351 -56.63 9.52 -9.22
CA SER A 351 -56.21 8.69 -10.38
C SER A 351 -57.27 7.67 -10.74
N GLN A 352 -57.41 7.46 -12.03
CA GLN A 352 -58.29 6.45 -12.60
C GLN A 352 -57.66 5.88 -13.88
N ASN A 353 -57.80 4.58 -14.09
CA ASN A 353 -57.43 3.97 -15.36
C ASN A 353 -58.54 4.20 -16.39
N LEU A 354 -58.19 4.90 -17.48
CA LEU A 354 -59.10 5.27 -18.55
C LEU A 354 -58.52 4.85 -19.91
N ARG A 355 -59.42 4.81 -20.92
CA ARG A 355 -58.97 4.63 -22.32
C ARG A 355 -58.75 5.96 -22.97
N LEU A 356 -57.65 6.10 -23.69
CA LEU A 356 -57.36 7.25 -24.54
C LEU A 356 -57.61 6.87 -25.98
N ARG A 357 -58.32 7.73 -26.70
CA ARG A 357 -58.64 7.49 -28.12
C ARG A 357 -58.29 8.69 -28.97
N VAL A 358 -57.63 8.42 -30.10
CA VAL A 358 -57.33 9.39 -31.13
C VAL A 358 -57.43 8.67 -32.48
N GLY A 359 -58.40 9.05 -33.31
CA GLY A 359 -58.69 8.35 -34.56
C GLY A 359 -58.92 6.85 -34.35
N ASN A 360 -58.03 6.04 -34.93
CA ASN A 360 -58.09 4.58 -34.82
C ASN A 360 -57.26 3.99 -33.66
N VAL A 361 -56.57 4.84 -32.90
CA VAL A 361 -55.71 4.39 -31.76
C VAL A 361 -56.55 4.43 -30.49
N ASP A 362 -56.62 3.31 -29.78
CA ASP A 362 -57.30 3.14 -28.51
C ASP A 362 -56.40 2.41 -27.52
N VAL A 363 -55.94 3.09 -26.47
CA VAL A 363 -54.97 2.62 -25.51
C VAL A 363 -55.42 2.85 -24.07
N ALA A 364 -55.07 1.93 -23.16
CA ALA A 364 -55.34 2.12 -21.74
C ALA A 364 -54.22 2.97 -21.10
N ALA A 365 -54.60 3.96 -20.31
CA ALA A 365 -53.65 4.83 -19.61
C ALA A 365 -54.15 5.17 -18.20
N SER A 366 -53.23 5.53 -17.34
CA SER A 366 -53.53 6.09 -16.02
C SER A 366 -53.77 7.60 -16.19
N ALA A 367 -54.99 8.04 -15.98
CA ALA A 367 -55.39 9.45 -15.97
C ALA A 367 -55.26 9.97 -14.53
N ASN A 368 -54.35 10.94 -14.33
CA ASN A 368 -54.06 11.54 -13.04
C ASN A 368 -54.58 12.98 -12.99
N GLY A 369 -55.51 13.23 -12.06
CA GLY A 369 -56.00 14.57 -11.76
C GLY A 369 -55.07 15.23 -10.74
N VAL A 370 -54.42 16.32 -11.13
CA VAL A 370 -53.42 17.00 -10.31
C VAL A 370 -53.57 18.54 -10.40
N SER A 371 -52.86 19.27 -9.56
CA SER A 371 -52.76 20.72 -9.66
C SER A 371 -51.63 21.12 -10.61
N GLY A 372 -51.56 22.39 -11.03
CA GLY A 372 -50.42 22.92 -11.81
C GLY A 372 -49.07 22.75 -11.10
N ASP A 373 -49.08 22.81 -9.77
CA ASP A 373 -47.85 22.66 -8.95
C ASP A 373 -47.29 21.24 -8.96
N TYR A 374 -48.04 20.24 -9.39
CA TYR A 374 -47.62 18.82 -9.46
C TYR A 374 -46.28 18.67 -10.19
N PHE A 375 -46.14 19.31 -11.35
CA PHE A 375 -44.94 19.20 -12.17
C PHE A 375 -43.72 19.84 -11.51
N ASN A 376 -43.93 20.92 -10.77
CA ASN A 376 -42.89 21.54 -9.94
C ASN A 376 -42.53 20.69 -8.73
N VAL A 377 -43.51 20.07 -8.07
CA VAL A 377 -43.28 19.16 -6.92
C VAL A 377 -42.39 17.98 -7.31
N TYR A 378 -42.67 17.39 -8.48
CA TYR A 378 -41.90 16.24 -8.99
C TYR A 378 -40.73 16.63 -9.89
N GLY A 379 -40.45 17.94 -10.09
CA GLY A 379 -39.37 18.45 -10.93
C GLY A 379 -39.45 17.95 -12.38
N MET A 380 -40.65 17.91 -12.95
CA MET A 380 -40.89 17.51 -14.33
C MET A 380 -40.72 18.71 -15.29
N THR A 381 -40.05 18.46 -16.41
CA THR A 381 -39.88 19.41 -17.51
C THR A 381 -40.83 19.06 -18.65
N PHE A 382 -41.05 20.03 -19.55
CA PHE A 382 -41.93 19.89 -20.70
C PHE A 382 -41.11 19.91 -21.99
N SER A 383 -41.35 18.95 -22.86
CA SER A 383 -40.78 18.95 -24.22
C SER A 383 -41.60 19.83 -25.17
N GLU A 384 -42.90 19.91 -24.95
CA GLU A 384 -43.84 20.74 -25.75
C GLU A 384 -44.88 21.38 -24.81
N GLY A 385 -45.25 22.64 -25.05
CA GLY A 385 -46.32 23.32 -24.32
C GLY A 385 -46.01 23.65 -22.85
N ALA A 386 -47.00 23.65 -22.00
CA ALA A 386 -46.91 23.99 -20.58
C ALA A 386 -48.00 23.29 -19.76
N THR A 387 -47.93 23.45 -18.43
CA THR A 387 -48.95 22.96 -17.48
C THR A 387 -50.22 23.84 -17.51
N PHE A 388 -51.27 23.36 -16.87
CA PHE A 388 -52.51 24.11 -16.72
C PHE A 388 -52.41 25.20 -15.63
N ASN A 389 -53.10 26.33 -15.89
CA ASN A 389 -53.14 27.49 -15.01
C ASN A 389 -54.27 27.42 -13.98
N ALA A 390 -54.33 28.40 -13.07
CA ALA A 390 -55.34 28.46 -12.03
C ALA A 390 -56.78 28.63 -12.56
N GLU A 391 -56.92 29.34 -13.69
CA GLU A 391 -58.23 29.56 -14.34
C GLU A 391 -58.76 28.25 -14.94
N GLN A 392 -57.88 27.46 -15.58
CA GLN A 392 -58.23 26.13 -16.13
C GLN A 392 -58.56 25.13 -15.02
N LEU A 393 -57.89 25.20 -13.87
CA LEU A 393 -58.24 24.45 -12.69
C LEU A 393 -59.62 24.81 -12.13
N ALA A 394 -59.87 26.11 -11.89
CA ALA A 394 -61.14 26.59 -11.38
C ALA A 394 -62.30 26.36 -12.33
N GLY A 395 -62.09 26.55 -13.65
CA GLY A 395 -63.06 26.37 -14.69
C GLY A 395 -63.36 24.93 -15.09
N ARG A 396 -62.72 23.91 -14.46
CA ARG A 396 -62.81 22.49 -14.83
C ARG A 396 -62.56 22.30 -16.34
N ALA A 397 -61.49 22.92 -16.85
CA ALA A 397 -61.15 22.91 -18.27
C ALA A 397 -60.84 21.49 -18.75
N GLN A 398 -61.26 21.21 -19.99
CA GLN A 398 -61.00 19.93 -20.64
C GLN A 398 -59.65 19.96 -21.32
N VAL A 399 -58.59 20.02 -20.53
CA VAL A 399 -57.20 20.07 -21.00
C VAL A 399 -56.40 18.89 -20.44
N VAL A 400 -55.40 18.43 -21.18
CA VAL A 400 -54.60 17.28 -20.83
C VAL A 400 -53.11 17.51 -21.16
N VAL A 401 -52.26 17.04 -20.26
CA VAL A 401 -50.81 16.91 -20.47
C VAL A 401 -50.51 15.44 -20.69
N LEU A 402 -49.73 15.12 -21.72
CA LEU A 402 -49.31 13.75 -22.05
C LEU A 402 -47.93 13.45 -21.46
N ASP A 403 -47.66 12.19 -21.12
CA ASP A 403 -46.29 11.74 -20.99
C ASP A 403 -45.66 11.42 -22.35
N ALA A 404 -44.35 11.34 -22.42
CA ALA A 404 -43.61 11.05 -23.66
C ALA A 404 -44.03 9.72 -24.31
N ASN A 405 -44.43 8.72 -23.51
CA ASN A 405 -44.87 7.43 -24.02
C ASN A 405 -46.27 7.52 -24.63
N SER A 406 -47.21 8.18 -23.94
CA SER A 406 -48.55 8.44 -24.44
C SER A 406 -48.52 9.26 -25.76
N ARG A 407 -47.63 10.27 -25.82
CA ARG A 407 -47.40 11.04 -27.05
C ARG A 407 -46.97 10.15 -28.21
N ARG A 408 -45.96 9.29 -27.98
CA ARG A 408 -45.43 8.37 -29.02
C ARG A 408 -46.46 7.39 -29.53
N GLN A 409 -47.32 6.87 -28.64
CA GLN A 409 -48.34 5.90 -29.03
C GLN A 409 -49.56 6.54 -29.71
N LEU A 410 -50.03 7.69 -29.21
CA LEU A 410 -51.19 8.35 -29.76
C LEU A 410 -50.89 9.13 -31.07
N PHE A 411 -49.65 9.67 -31.20
CA PHE A 411 -49.24 10.54 -32.32
C PHE A 411 -47.87 10.17 -32.89
N PRO A 412 -47.69 8.94 -33.42
CA PRO A 412 -46.35 8.45 -33.84
C PRO A 412 -45.69 9.32 -34.92
N ASN A 413 -46.47 9.96 -35.77
CA ASN A 413 -45.97 10.70 -36.96
C ASN A 413 -46.15 12.22 -36.87
N LYS A 414 -46.46 12.80 -35.72
CA LYS A 414 -46.78 14.21 -35.57
C LYS A 414 -45.66 14.97 -34.84
N ALA A 415 -45.16 16.04 -35.38
CA ALA A 415 -44.05 16.81 -34.81
C ALA A 415 -44.46 17.63 -33.58
N ASN A 416 -45.67 18.23 -33.61
CA ASN A 416 -46.22 18.98 -32.49
C ASN A 416 -47.64 18.48 -32.22
N VAL A 417 -47.95 18.20 -30.96
CA VAL A 417 -49.25 17.66 -30.54
C VAL A 417 -50.07 18.64 -29.69
N VAL A 418 -49.50 19.79 -29.35
CA VAL A 418 -50.20 20.85 -28.61
C VAL A 418 -51.35 21.40 -29.42
N GLY A 419 -52.55 21.47 -28.83
CA GLY A 419 -53.79 21.89 -29.49
C GLY A 419 -54.62 20.75 -30.07
N GLU A 420 -54.11 19.52 -30.13
CA GLU A 420 -54.87 18.37 -30.59
C GLU A 420 -55.90 17.93 -29.53
N VAL A 421 -57.02 17.38 -30.02
CA VAL A 421 -58.08 16.87 -29.14
C VAL A 421 -58.04 15.35 -29.06
N ILE A 422 -57.99 14.83 -27.87
CA ILE A 422 -58.09 13.40 -27.57
C ILE A 422 -59.32 13.09 -26.73
N LEU A 423 -59.81 11.88 -26.82
CA LEU A 423 -60.85 11.41 -25.93
C LEU A 423 -60.18 10.72 -24.71
N VAL A 424 -60.44 11.21 -23.51
CA VAL A 424 -60.04 10.62 -22.22
C VAL A 424 -61.32 9.99 -21.63
N GLY A 425 -61.40 8.66 -21.71
CA GLY A 425 -62.65 7.97 -21.51
C GLY A 425 -63.71 8.43 -22.52
N ASN A 426 -64.73 9.12 -22.06
CA ASN A 426 -65.79 9.70 -22.90
C ASN A 426 -65.71 11.24 -23.00
N MET A 427 -64.69 11.85 -22.41
CA MET A 427 -64.52 13.32 -22.39
C MET A 427 -63.48 13.78 -23.42
N PRO A 428 -63.84 14.72 -24.31
CA PRO A 428 -62.85 15.35 -25.17
C PRO A 428 -61.95 16.27 -24.34
N ALA A 429 -60.65 16.18 -24.56
CA ALA A 429 -59.64 17.02 -23.89
C ALA A 429 -58.61 17.52 -24.88
N THR A 430 -58.23 18.80 -24.77
CA THR A 430 -57.21 19.42 -25.62
C THR A 430 -55.84 19.21 -25.00
N VAL A 431 -54.90 18.72 -25.78
CA VAL A 431 -53.47 18.57 -25.36
C VAL A 431 -52.85 19.96 -25.24
N ILE A 432 -52.33 20.30 -24.05
CA ILE A 432 -51.67 21.59 -23.79
C ILE A 432 -50.18 21.46 -23.54
N GLY A 433 -49.69 20.26 -23.31
CA GLY A 433 -48.27 20.01 -23.09
C GLY A 433 -47.90 18.55 -23.12
N VAL A 434 -46.61 18.30 -23.27
CA VAL A 434 -45.99 16.96 -23.17
C VAL A 434 -44.87 17.04 -22.14
N ALA A 435 -44.98 16.23 -21.09
CA ALA A 435 -43.94 16.11 -20.06
C ALA A 435 -42.82 15.21 -20.56
N GLU A 436 -41.56 15.58 -20.24
CA GLU A 436 -40.39 14.78 -20.58
C GLU A 436 -40.38 13.46 -19.80
N GLU A 437 -39.78 12.43 -20.43
CA GLU A 437 -39.61 11.13 -19.82
C GLU A 437 -38.48 11.20 -18.77
N LYS A 438 -38.80 10.95 -17.53
CA LYS A 438 -37.78 10.69 -16.50
C LYS A 438 -37.23 9.30 -16.69
N GLN A 439 -35.94 9.20 -16.99
CA GLN A 439 -35.22 7.93 -17.02
C GLN A 439 -35.08 7.41 -15.59
N SER A 440 -35.68 6.27 -15.30
CA SER A 440 -35.43 5.50 -14.08
C SER A 440 -34.52 4.33 -14.42
N MET A 441 -33.62 3.98 -13.50
CA MET A 441 -32.71 2.85 -13.63
C MET A 441 -33.45 1.49 -13.72
N PHE A 442 -34.68 1.43 -13.21
CA PHE A 442 -35.55 0.24 -13.31
C PHE A 442 -36.27 0.13 -14.65
N GLY A 443 -35.85 0.91 -15.63
CA GLY A 443 -36.43 0.95 -16.97
C GLY A 443 -37.53 2.01 -17.12
N SER A 444 -37.83 2.39 -18.36
CA SER A 444 -38.95 3.27 -18.65
C SER A 444 -40.26 2.54 -18.31
N SER A 445 -41.07 3.15 -17.49
CA SER A 445 -42.42 2.62 -17.22
C SER A 445 -43.20 2.56 -18.52
N LYS A 446 -43.60 1.36 -18.94
CA LYS A 446 -44.46 1.19 -20.13
C LYS A 446 -45.93 1.63 -19.88
N ILE A 447 -46.23 2.07 -18.66
CA ILE A 447 -47.57 2.55 -18.28
C ILE A 447 -47.73 3.92 -18.89
N LEU A 448 -48.75 4.06 -19.72
CA LEU A 448 -49.14 5.34 -20.31
C LEU A 448 -49.79 6.20 -19.22
N ARG A 449 -49.34 7.44 -19.10
CA ARG A 449 -49.85 8.41 -18.13
C ARG A 449 -50.32 9.69 -18.82
N VAL A 450 -51.38 10.23 -18.28
CA VAL A 450 -51.86 11.56 -18.67
C VAL A 450 -52.27 12.35 -17.43
N TRP A 451 -52.08 13.64 -17.48
CA TRP A 451 -52.42 14.52 -16.36
C TRP A 451 -53.48 15.52 -16.79
N LEU A 452 -54.50 15.64 -15.95
CA LEU A 452 -55.61 16.59 -16.15
C LEU A 452 -55.79 17.44 -14.88
N PRO A 453 -56.48 18.56 -14.94
CA PRO A 453 -56.93 19.27 -13.75
C PRO A 453 -57.71 18.34 -12.82
N TYR A 454 -57.32 18.22 -11.52
CA TYR A 454 -57.98 17.36 -10.59
C TYR A 454 -59.50 17.66 -10.45
N THR A 455 -59.85 18.96 -10.60
CA THR A 455 -61.25 19.43 -10.62
C THR A 455 -62.06 18.87 -11.79
N THR A 456 -61.40 18.64 -12.95
CA THR A 456 -62.00 18.06 -14.15
C THR A 456 -62.23 16.55 -13.96
N ILE A 457 -61.23 15.80 -13.52
CA ILE A 457 -61.35 14.36 -13.29
C ILE A 457 -62.42 14.10 -12.21
N SER A 458 -62.29 14.74 -11.06
CA SER A 458 -63.21 14.52 -9.94
C SER A 458 -64.66 14.90 -10.26
N GLY A 459 -64.86 16.06 -10.93
CA GLY A 459 -66.20 16.58 -11.16
C GLY A 459 -66.86 16.05 -12.43
N ARG A 460 -66.12 15.79 -13.52
CA ARG A 460 -66.70 15.42 -14.83
C ARG A 460 -66.60 13.93 -15.13
N ILE A 461 -65.57 13.24 -14.58
CA ILE A 461 -65.31 11.83 -14.90
C ILE A 461 -65.76 10.92 -13.75
N MET A 462 -65.39 11.22 -12.52
CA MET A 462 -65.61 10.34 -11.38
C MET A 462 -66.83 10.71 -10.55
N GLY A 463 -67.26 11.95 -10.52
CA GLY A 463 -68.36 12.42 -9.68
C GLY A 463 -68.06 12.36 -8.18
N GLN A 464 -66.76 12.41 -7.79
CA GLN A 464 -66.33 12.28 -6.41
C GLN A 464 -65.87 13.60 -5.79
N SER A 465 -65.97 13.74 -4.48
CA SER A 465 -65.59 14.93 -3.72
C SER A 465 -64.39 14.73 -2.79
N TRP A 466 -63.75 13.58 -2.89
CA TRP A 466 -62.58 13.21 -2.07
C TRP A 466 -61.32 13.01 -2.93
N LEU A 467 -60.17 13.01 -2.28
CA LEU A 467 -58.85 12.87 -2.89
C LEU A 467 -58.26 11.49 -2.62
N ASN A 468 -57.54 10.93 -3.58
CA ASN A 468 -56.81 9.67 -3.38
C ASN A 468 -55.51 9.87 -2.58
N SER A 469 -54.86 11.04 -2.75
CA SER A 469 -53.70 11.43 -1.95
C SER A 469 -53.47 12.93 -2.00
N ILE A 470 -52.64 13.43 -1.07
CA ILE A 470 -52.13 14.81 -1.09
C ILE A 470 -50.60 14.70 -0.96
N THR A 471 -49.87 15.21 -1.94
CA THR A 471 -48.42 15.31 -1.87
C THR A 471 -48.04 16.72 -1.45
N VAL A 472 -47.27 16.82 -0.38
CA VAL A 472 -46.80 18.09 0.20
C VAL A 472 -45.29 18.19 0.03
N ARG A 473 -44.81 19.26 -0.61
CA ARG A 473 -43.39 19.59 -0.67
C ARG A 473 -43.06 20.54 0.47
N VAL A 474 -42.09 20.14 1.28
CA VAL A 474 -41.60 20.95 2.41
C VAL A 474 -40.61 21.97 1.89
N LYS A 475 -40.61 23.20 2.43
CA LYS A 475 -39.65 24.26 2.08
C LYS A 475 -38.22 23.85 2.49
N GLU A 476 -37.26 24.26 1.69
CA GLU A 476 -35.84 24.09 2.02
C GLU A 476 -35.52 24.77 3.36
N GLY A 477 -34.79 24.07 4.20
CA GLY A 477 -34.43 24.54 5.56
C GLY A 477 -35.35 24.08 6.68
N TYR A 478 -36.50 23.44 6.37
CA TYR A 478 -37.34 22.78 7.39
C TYR A 478 -37.04 21.29 7.42
N ASP A 479 -36.98 20.71 8.63
CA ASP A 479 -36.84 19.27 8.81
C ASP A 479 -38.13 18.56 8.40
N SER A 480 -38.04 17.60 7.48
CA SER A 480 -39.21 16.91 6.93
C SER A 480 -39.91 16.04 7.96
N ALA A 481 -39.22 15.51 8.97
CA ALA A 481 -39.82 14.73 10.04
C ALA A 481 -40.62 15.61 10.97
N MET A 482 -40.18 16.85 11.26
CA MET A 482 -40.97 17.82 12.02
C MET A 482 -42.16 18.31 11.22
N ALA A 483 -42.01 18.53 9.92
CA ALA A 483 -43.12 18.89 9.03
C ALA A 483 -44.17 17.79 8.97
N GLU A 484 -43.76 16.53 8.92
CA GLU A 484 -44.65 15.36 8.96
C GLU A 484 -45.49 15.30 10.26
N GLN A 485 -44.84 15.49 11.43
CA GLN A 485 -45.54 15.55 12.72
C GLN A 485 -46.56 16.68 12.78
N GLN A 486 -46.20 17.87 12.26
CA GLN A 486 -47.13 19.00 12.18
C GLN A 486 -48.29 18.73 11.23
N LEU A 487 -48.01 18.08 10.09
CA LEU A 487 -49.05 17.65 9.14
C LEU A 487 -50.02 16.64 9.76
N GLU A 488 -49.48 15.62 10.43
CA GLU A 488 -50.29 14.61 11.13
C GLU A 488 -51.17 15.28 12.21
N ARG A 489 -50.59 16.20 12.98
CA ARG A 489 -51.34 16.94 14.01
C ARG A 489 -52.44 17.80 13.42
N LEU A 490 -52.16 18.51 12.33
CA LEU A 490 -53.14 19.37 11.64
C LEU A 490 -54.33 18.55 11.15
N LEU A 491 -54.07 17.45 10.43
CA LEU A 491 -55.12 16.63 9.84
C LEU A 491 -55.89 15.85 10.93
N THR A 492 -55.25 15.33 11.96
CA THR A 492 -55.90 14.66 13.08
C THR A 492 -56.86 15.61 13.83
N LEU A 493 -56.47 16.87 14.05
CA LEU A 493 -57.32 17.88 14.66
C LEU A 493 -58.54 18.21 13.77
N ARG A 494 -58.40 18.21 12.46
CA ARG A 494 -59.46 18.51 11.51
C ARG A 494 -60.46 17.35 11.36
N HIS A 495 -59.94 16.11 11.33
CA HIS A 495 -60.76 14.90 11.14
C HIS A 495 -61.34 14.36 12.47
N GLY A 496 -60.78 14.79 13.63
CA GLY A 496 -61.12 14.27 14.95
C GLY A 496 -60.64 12.83 15.20
N LYS A 497 -60.00 12.21 14.24
CA LYS A 497 -59.40 10.87 14.28
C LYS A 497 -58.27 10.78 13.28
N LYS A 498 -57.33 9.81 13.45
CA LYS A 498 -56.31 9.49 12.48
C LYS A 498 -56.85 8.43 11.50
N ASP A 499 -57.34 8.90 10.36
CA ASP A 499 -57.90 8.09 9.25
C ASP A 499 -57.10 8.21 7.96
N PHE A 500 -55.83 8.63 8.12
CA PHE A 500 -54.84 8.79 7.06
C PHE A 500 -53.48 8.32 7.56
N PHE A 501 -52.59 7.97 6.66
CA PHE A 501 -51.18 7.75 6.95
C PHE A 501 -50.29 8.63 6.10
N THR A 502 -49.08 8.88 6.58
CA THR A 502 -48.09 9.71 5.89
C THR A 502 -46.93 8.85 5.41
N TRP A 503 -46.42 9.19 4.23
CA TRP A 503 -45.26 8.56 3.65
C TRP A 503 -44.17 9.62 3.38
N ASN A 504 -43.13 9.64 4.19
CA ASN A 504 -42.08 10.61 4.11
C ASN A 504 -40.92 10.08 3.26
N MET A 505 -40.71 10.66 2.05
CA MET A 505 -39.68 10.27 1.12
C MET A 505 -38.28 10.52 1.68
N ASP A 506 -38.11 11.56 2.50
CA ASP A 506 -36.83 11.90 3.14
C ASP A 506 -36.43 10.85 4.21
N GLY A 507 -37.42 10.20 4.85
CA GLY A 507 -37.18 9.05 5.74
C GLY A 507 -36.57 7.86 5.00
N LEU A 508 -37.02 7.59 3.78
CA LEU A 508 -36.42 6.55 2.91
C LEU A 508 -34.98 6.89 2.54
N LEU A 509 -34.71 8.15 2.17
CA LEU A 509 -33.35 8.63 1.90
C LEU A 509 -32.41 8.40 3.07
N LYS A 510 -32.82 8.85 4.27
CA LYS A 510 -32.02 8.66 5.50
C LYS A 510 -31.79 7.18 5.81
N THR A 511 -32.78 6.33 5.58
CA THR A 511 -32.65 4.88 5.78
C THR A 511 -31.73 4.25 4.75
N ALA A 512 -31.83 4.64 3.47
CA ALA A 512 -30.94 4.19 2.41
C ALA A 512 -29.48 4.63 2.67
N GLU A 513 -29.27 5.87 3.09
CA GLU A 513 -27.95 6.39 3.47
C GLU A 513 -27.35 5.62 4.66
N LYS A 514 -28.16 5.37 5.71
CA LYS A 514 -27.73 4.60 6.89
C LYS A 514 -27.35 3.17 6.50
N THR A 515 -28.16 2.51 5.67
CA THR A 515 -27.89 1.16 5.17
C THR A 515 -26.62 1.12 4.35
N THR A 516 -26.47 2.07 3.42
CA THR A 516 -25.25 2.18 2.58
C THR A 516 -24.01 2.41 3.44
N ARG A 517 -24.10 3.29 4.45
CA ARG A 517 -22.98 3.52 5.38
C ARG A 517 -22.61 2.27 6.17
N THR A 518 -23.60 1.50 6.60
CA THR A 518 -23.36 0.23 7.32
C THR A 518 -22.69 -0.79 6.41
N LEU A 519 -23.14 -0.92 5.17
CA LEU A 519 -22.51 -1.79 4.16
C LEU A 519 -21.08 -1.36 3.85
N GLN A 520 -20.82 -0.05 3.66
CA GLN A 520 -19.46 0.48 3.45
C GLN A 520 -18.54 0.14 4.63
N LEU A 521 -19.03 0.25 5.87
CA LEU A 521 -18.26 -0.09 7.06
C LEU A 521 -17.91 -1.58 7.09
N PHE A 522 -18.87 -2.46 6.79
CA PHE A 522 -18.66 -3.90 6.70
C PHE A 522 -17.64 -4.26 5.61
N LEU A 523 -17.79 -3.69 4.42
CA LEU A 523 -16.86 -3.90 3.30
C LEU A 523 -15.45 -3.39 3.62
N THR A 524 -15.34 -2.25 4.31
CA THR A 524 -14.06 -1.72 4.78
C THR A 524 -13.38 -2.68 5.76
N LEU A 525 -14.15 -3.30 6.67
CA LEU A 525 -13.60 -4.31 7.58
C LEU A 525 -13.03 -5.51 6.82
N VAL A 526 -13.74 -6.03 5.83
CA VAL A 526 -13.27 -7.13 4.98
C VAL A 526 -11.99 -6.73 4.23
N ALA A 527 -11.94 -5.50 3.72
CA ALA A 527 -10.76 -4.95 3.05
C ALA A 527 -9.54 -4.85 3.98
N VAL A 528 -9.73 -4.41 5.23
CA VAL A 528 -8.66 -4.37 6.24
C VAL A 528 -8.15 -5.78 6.56
N ILE A 529 -9.04 -6.75 6.72
CA ILE A 529 -8.65 -8.16 6.94
C ILE A 529 -7.81 -8.67 5.76
N SER A 530 -8.23 -8.42 4.53
CA SER A 530 -7.49 -8.82 3.32
C SER A 530 -6.10 -8.19 3.27
N LEU A 531 -5.97 -6.92 3.67
CA LEU A 531 -4.69 -6.21 3.72
C LEU A 531 -3.76 -6.78 4.80
N VAL A 532 -4.30 -7.14 5.98
CA VAL A 532 -3.56 -7.80 7.07
C VAL A 532 -3.04 -9.16 6.61
N VAL A 533 -3.88 -9.97 5.95
CA VAL A 533 -3.47 -11.28 5.40
C VAL A 533 -2.36 -11.12 4.37
N GLY A 534 -2.49 -10.14 3.45
CA GLY A 534 -1.44 -9.80 2.50
C GLY A 534 -0.14 -9.36 3.18
N GLY A 535 -0.24 -8.54 4.23
CA GLY A 535 0.91 -8.09 5.03
C GLY A 535 1.62 -9.23 5.77
N ILE A 536 0.87 -10.17 6.35
CA ILE A 536 1.45 -11.39 6.96
C ILE A 536 2.18 -12.22 5.90
N GLY A 537 1.65 -12.30 4.68
CA GLY A 537 2.33 -12.93 3.55
C GLY A 537 3.69 -12.30 3.25
N VAL A 538 3.76 -10.96 3.23
CA VAL A 538 5.03 -10.21 3.08
C VAL A 538 5.99 -10.54 4.23
N MET A 539 5.52 -10.47 5.47
CA MET A 539 6.33 -10.77 6.65
C MET A 539 6.95 -12.17 6.58
N ASN A 540 6.14 -13.18 6.26
CA ASN A 540 6.61 -14.56 6.18
C ASN A 540 7.68 -14.75 5.10
N ILE A 541 7.46 -14.18 3.90
CA ILE A 541 8.42 -14.28 2.80
C ILE A 541 9.70 -13.50 3.11
N MET A 542 9.59 -12.34 3.76
CA MET A 542 10.75 -11.58 4.19
C MET A 542 11.55 -12.33 5.28
N LEU A 543 10.90 -13.03 6.22
CA LEU A 543 11.59 -13.88 7.20
C LEU A 543 12.37 -15.00 6.51
N VAL A 544 11.77 -15.68 5.53
CA VAL A 544 12.46 -16.69 4.73
C VAL A 544 13.63 -16.06 3.95
N SER A 545 13.44 -14.88 3.36
CA SER A 545 14.51 -14.17 2.65
C SER A 545 15.69 -13.82 3.57
N VAL A 546 15.44 -13.42 4.82
CA VAL A 546 16.49 -13.16 5.82
C VAL A 546 17.24 -14.43 6.15
N THR A 547 16.56 -15.57 6.36
CA THR A 547 17.22 -16.85 6.68
C THR A 547 18.08 -17.37 5.53
N GLU A 548 17.62 -17.27 4.29
CA GLU A 548 18.40 -17.67 3.11
C GLU A 548 19.60 -16.76 2.86
N ARG A 549 19.49 -15.48 3.22
CA ARG A 549 20.54 -14.47 3.00
C ARG A 549 21.38 -14.21 4.26
N THR A 550 21.29 -15.07 5.28
CA THR A 550 22.00 -14.91 6.55
C THR A 550 23.50 -14.69 6.33
N ARG A 551 24.15 -15.50 5.47
CA ARG A 551 25.56 -15.39 5.12
C ARG A 551 25.90 -14.04 4.45
N GLU A 552 25.04 -13.59 3.53
CA GLU A 552 25.19 -12.29 2.86
C GLU A 552 25.15 -11.12 3.86
N ILE A 553 24.24 -11.20 4.84
CA ILE A 553 24.14 -10.23 5.94
C ILE A 553 25.43 -10.28 6.79
N GLY A 554 25.93 -11.47 7.12
CA GLY A 554 27.18 -11.66 7.85
C GLY A 554 28.38 -11.00 7.15
N ILE A 555 28.50 -11.18 5.83
CA ILE A 555 29.55 -10.54 5.03
C ILE A 555 29.46 -9.01 5.13
N ARG A 556 28.26 -8.43 4.98
CA ARG A 556 28.06 -6.98 5.09
C ARG A 556 28.46 -6.45 6.47
N MET A 557 28.06 -7.15 7.51
CA MET A 557 28.42 -6.78 8.89
C MET A 557 29.92 -6.92 9.15
N ALA A 558 30.57 -7.95 8.59
CA ALA A 558 32.01 -8.15 8.71
C ALA A 558 32.79 -7.01 8.05
N VAL A 559 32.38 -6.53 6.89
CA VAL A 559 33.03 -5.39 6.22
C VAL A 559 32.63 -4.02 6.79
N GLY A 560 31.87 -4.00 7.89
CA GLY A 560 31.59 -2.82 8.69
C GLY A 560 30.22 -2.17 8.49
N ALA A 561 29.19 -2.89 7.98
CA ALA A 561 27.81 -2.43 8.05
C ALA A 561 27.34 -2.33 9.50
N ARG A 562 26.58 -1.30 9.83
CA ARG A 562 25.89 -1.15 11.12
C ARG A 562 24.60 -1.95 11.11
N ALA A 563 24.09 -2.28 12.30
CA ALA A 563 22.76 -2.90 12.45
C ALA A 563 21.65 -2.02 11.82
N SER A 564 21.76 -0.70 11.95
CA SER A 564 20.86 0.27 11.32
C SER A 564 20.88 0.23 9.79
N ASP A 565 22.03 0.00 9.17
CA ASP A 565 22.16 -0.07 7.71
C ASP A 565 21.45 -1.31 7.16
N VAL A 566 21.60 -2.45 7.86
CA VAL A 566 20.91 -3.70 7.52
C VAL A 566 19.40 -3.55 7.71
N LEU A 567 18.96 -2.99 8.85
CA LEU A 567 17.53 -2.74 9.13
C LEU A 567 16.91 -1.87 8.04
N GLN A 568 17.56 -0.75 7.69
CA GLN A 568 17.07 0.18 6.68
C GLN A 568 16.97 -0.50 5.31
N GLN A 569 17.94 -1.31 4.93
CA GLN A 569 17.95 -2.00 3.65
C GLN A 569 16.76 -2.95 3.52
N PHE A 570 16.54 -3.84 4.49
CA PHE A 570 15.41 -4.79 4.45
C PHE A 570 14.05 -4.10 4.57
N LEU A 571 13.97 -3.00 5.33
CA LEU A 571 12.74 -2.21 5.43
C LEU A 571 12.40 -1.53 4.09
N ILE A 572 13.39 -0.95 3.41
CA ILE A 572 13.20 -0.36 2.07
C ILE A 572 12.79 -1.44 1.07
N GLU A 573 13.37 -2.64 1.13
CA GLU A 573 12.99 -3.77 0.28
C GLU A 573 11.50 -4.15 0.48
N ALA A 574 11.05 -4.27 1.73
CA ALA A 574 9.65 -4.56 2.05
C ALA A 574 8.70 -3.45 1.57
N VAL A 575 9.04 -2.18 1.81
CA VAL A 575 8.24 -1.04 1.36
C VAL A 575 8.18 -0.97 -0.17
N LEU A 576 9.28 -1.21 -0.86
CA LEU A 576 9.33 -1.20 -2.32
C LEU A 576 8.44 -2.29 -2.93
N VAL A 577 8.48 -3.51 -2.38
CA VAL A 577 7.59 -4.62 -2.79
C VAL A 577 6.13 -4.23 -2.60
N CYS A 578 5.80 -3.61 -1.46
CA CYS A 578 4.44 -3.15 -1.17
C CYS A 578 4.00 -2.02 -2.11
N LEU A 579 4.87 -1.05 -2.41
CA LEU A 579 4.57 0.04 -3.34
C LEU A 579 4.33 -0.43 -4.77
N VAL A 580 5.18 -1.33 -5.27
CA VAL A 580 5.01 -1.92 -6.61
C VAL A 580 3.74 -2.77 -6.65
N GLY A 581 3.52 -3.63 -5.64
CA GLY A 581 2.30 -4.42 -5.50
C GLY A 581 1.05 -3.54 -5.39
N GLY A 582 1.12 -2.45 -4.62
CA GLY A 582 0.04 -1.45 -4.50
C GLY A 582 -0.29 -0.77 -5.82
N ALA A 583 0.73 -0.33 -6.57
CA ALA A 583 0.54 0.26 -7.90
C ALA A 583 -0.12 -0.73 -8.88
N MET A 584 0.31 -2.00 -8.87
CA MET A 584 -0.31 -3.06 -9.67
C MET A 584 -1.74 -3.36 -9.22
N GLY A 585 -2.02 -3.34 -7.90
CA GLY A 585 -3.36 -3.50 -7.33
C GLY A 585 -4.31 -2.38 -7.76
N ILE A 586 -3.85 -1.13 -7.75
CA ILE A 586 -4.62 0.03 -8.26
C ILE A 586 -4.87 -0.13 -9.76
N ALA A 587 -3.86 -0.51 -10.56
CA ALA A 587 -4.03 -0.74 -11.99
C ALA A 587 -5.05 -1.87 -12.28
N LEU A 588 -5.01 -2.96 -11.52
CA LEU A 588 -5.98 -4.05 -11.61
C LEU A 588 -7.40 -3.58 -11.26
N SER A 589 -7.55 -2.81 -10.20
CA SER A 589 -8.84 -2.22 -9.80
C SER A 589 -9.40 -1.28 -10.90
N MET A 590 -8.54 -0.47 -11.53
CA MET A 590 -8.96 0.37 -12.67
C MET A 590 -9.42 -0.47 -13.86
N MET A 591 -8.73 -1.56 -14.14
CA MET A 591 -9.13 -2.49 -15.21
C MET A 591 -10.48 -3.16 -14.91
N ILE A 592 -10.71 -3.58 -13.67
CA ILE A 592 -12.00 -4.15 -13.23
C ILE A 592 -13.12 -3.12 -13.37
N ALA A 593 -12.89 -1.89 -12.92
CA ALA A 593 -13.87 -0.81 -13.01
C ALA A 593 -14.22 -0.46 -14.47
N PHE A 594 -13.22 -0.41 -15.34
CA PHE A 594 -13.43 -0.20 -16.78
C PHE A 594 -14.23 -1.35 -17.42
N ALA A 595 -13.91 -2.59 -17.05
CA ALA A 595 -14.66 -3.76 -17.50
C ALA A 595 -16.12 -3.71 -17.04
N LEU A 596 -16.38 -3.37 -15.77
CA LEU A 596 -17.73 -3.21 -15.25
C LEU A 596 -18.53 -2.13 -15.98
N GLN A 597 -17.91 -1.01 -16.34
CA GLN A 597 -18.55 0.06 -17.09
C GLN A 597 -18.98 -0.40 -18.50
N LEU A 598 -18.22 -1.31 -19.13
CA LEU A 598 -18.59 -1.91 -20.42
C LEU A 598 -19.81 -2.84 -20.32
N PHE A 599 -19.95 -3.57 -19.21
CA PHE A 599 -21.06 -4.53 -19.02
C PHE A 599 -22.31 -3.91 -18.40
N LEU A 600 -22.19 -2.79 -17.69
CA LEU A 600 -23.27 -2.11 -16.97
C LEU A 600 -23.37 -0.65 -17.46
N PRO A 601 -23.94 -0.40 -18.64
CA PRO A 601 -24.18 0.95 -19.14
C PRO A 601 -25.15 1.67 -18.20
N GLY A 602 -24.73 2.80 -17.63
CA GLY A 602 -25.50 3.57 -16.64
C GLY A 602 -24.79 3.70 -15.29
N TRP A 603 -23.71 2.96 -15.06
CA TRP A 603 -22.84 3.15 -13.90
C TRP A 603 -21.75 4.18 -14.20
N GLU A 604 -21.88 5.36 -13.63
CA GLU A 604 -20.79 6.36 -13.68
C GLU A 604 -19.73 5.99 -12.64
N ILE A 605 -18.77 5.15 -13.05
CA ILE A 605 -17.67 4.72 -12.18
C ILE A 605 -16.58 5.79 -12.24
N GLY A 606 -16.58 6.70 -11.28
CA GLY A 606 -15.57 7.73 -11.09
C GLY A 606 -14.43 7.26 -10.17
N PHE A 607 -13.18 7.49 -10.56
CA PHE A 607 -12.05 7.26 -9.66
C PHE A 607 -11.86 8.47 -8.75
N SER A 608 -12.03 8.26 -7.45
CA SER A 608 -11.71 9.26 -6.44
C SER A 608 -10.19 9.35 -6.26
N PRO A 609 -9.56 10.52 -6.46
CA PRO A 609 -8.15 10.72 -6.13
C PRO A 609 -7.82 10.37 -4.67
N VAL A 610 -8.78 10.57 -3.78
CA VAL A 610 -8.67 10.21 -2.35
C VAL A 610 -8.50 8.70 -2.17
N ALA A 611 -9.26 7.88 -2.92
CA ALA A 611 -9.15 6.41 -2.85
C ALA A 611 -7.75 5.94 -3.29
N ILE A 612 -7.19 6.52 -4.35
CA ILE A 612 -5.84 6.20 -4.86
C ILE A 612 -4.77 6.57 -3.83
N ILE A 613 -4.84 7.79 -3.28
CA ILE A 613 -3.88 8.26 -2.26
C ILE A 613 -3.97 7.39 -1.01
N THR A 614 -5.18 7.07 -0.54
CA THR A 614 -5.40 6.22 0.63
C THR A 614 -4.84 4.81 0.39
N ALA A 615 -5.06 4.21 -0.77
CA ALA A 615 -4.51 2.91 -1.14
C ALA A 615 -2.98 2.92 -1.14
N PHE A 616 -2.35 3.97 -1.68
CA PHE A 616 -0.90 4.14 -1.68
C PHE A 616 -0.33 4.28 -0.26
N LEU A 617 -0.97 5.08 0.59
CA LEU A 617 -0.59 5.23 2.00
C LEU A 617 -0.75 3.92 2.78
N CYS A 618 -1.86 3.20 2.58
CA CYS A 618 -2.09 1.89 3.18
C CYS A 618 -1.04 0.86 2.75
N SER A 619 -0.67 0.84 1.47
CA SER A 619 0.38 -0.04 0.94
C SER A 619 1.74 0.26 1.59
N THR A 620 2.11 1.55 1.70
CA THR A 620 3.35 1.98 2.36
C THR A 620 3.35 1.59 3.84
N PHE A 621 2.26 1.85 4.54
CA PHE A 621 2.11 1.51 5.95
C PHE A 621 2.21 0.00 6.19
N THR A 622 1.57 -0.81 5.33
CA THR A 622 1.67 -2.28 5.37
C THR A 622 3.13 -2.74 5.20
N GLY A 623 3.86 -2.16 4.25
CA GLY A 623 5.28 -2.46 4.03
C GLY A 623 6.14 -2.15 5.25
N ILE A 624 5.91 -1.01 5.91
CA ILE A 624 6.63 -0.62 7.13
C ILE A 624 6.27 -1.55 8.29
N LEU A 625 4.97 -1.77 8.53
CA LEU A 625 4.48 -2.54 9.68
C LEU A 625 4.95 -4.00 9.62
N PHE A 626 4.72 -4.67 8.51
CA PHE A 626 5.04 -6.09 8.36
C PHE A 626 6.49 -6.35 7.94
N GLY A 627 7.18 -5.37 7.36
CA GLY A 627 8.61 -5.44 7.03
C GLY A 627 9.52 -5.19 8.23
N TRP A 628 9.03 -4.49 9.28
CA TRP A 628 9.87 -4.10 10.42
C TRP A 628 10.42 -5.29 11.23
N LEU A 629 9.58 -6.29 11.51
CA LEU A 629 10.00 -7.46 12.30
C LEU A 629 11.10 -8.29 11.59
N PRO A 630 10.95 -8.68 10.30
CA PRO A 630 12.03 -9.35 9.56
C PRO A 630 13.31 -8.51 9.47
N ALA A 631 13.19 -7.21 9.20
CA ALA A 631 14.32 -6.31 9.11
C ALA A 631 15.08 -6.18 10.44
N ARG A 632 14.35 -6.12 11.57
CA ARG A 632 14.92 -6.12 12.91
C ARG A 632 15.64 -7.44 13.23
N ASN A 633 15.09 -8.56 12.81
CA ASN A 633 15.73 -9.87 12.99
C ASN A 633 17.03 -9.96 12.20
N ALA A 634 17.04 -9.48 10.95
CA ALA A 634 18.24 -9.39 10.12
C ALA A 634 19.33 -8.51 10.77
N ALA A 635 18.94 -7.36 11.32
CA ALA A 635 19.85 -6.41 11.96
C ALA A 635 20.46 -6.91 13.28
N ARG A 636 19.86 -7.93 13.91
CA ARG A 636 20.31 -8.53 15.18
C ARG A 636 21.12 -9.81 15.01
N LEU A 637 21.38 -10.24 13.78
CA LEU A 637 22.22 -11.40 13.54
C LEU A 637 23.63 -11.14 14.06
N ASP A 638 24.19 -12.16 14.70
CA ASP A 638 25.62 -12.16 15.05
C ASP A 638 26.45 -12.37 13.77
N PRO A 639 27.43 -11.50 13.46
CA PRO A 639 28.24 -11.63 12.26
C PRO A 639 28.98 -12.97 12.19
N VAL A 640 29.45 -13.51 13.33
CA VAL A 640 30.21 -14.76 13.37
C VAL A 640 29.30 -15.94 13.06
N ASP A 641 28.13 -16.00 13.72
CA ASP A 641 27.13 -17.04 13.48
C ASP A 641 26.60 -16.99 12.04
N ALA A 642 26.44 -15.77 11.50
CA ALA A 642 25.96 -15.57 10.14
C ALA A 642 26.97 -16.03 9.07
N LEU A 643 28.27 -15.86 9.32
CA LEU A 643 29.35 -16.33 8.43
C LEU A 643 29.59 -17.84 8.53
N ALA A 644 29.34 -18.45 9.70
CA ALA A 644 29.54 -19.88 9.93
C ALA A 644 28.45 -20.78 9.34
N ARG A 645 27.28 -20.22 9.01
CA ARG A 645 26.18 -21.00 8.37
C ARG A 645 26.54 -21.33 6.91
N GLU A 646 26.49 -22.63 6.57
CA GLU A 646 26.69 -23.14 5.21
C GLU A 646 25.51 -22.86 4.29
#